data_85d5138871ca22f4bd5e7c8d3eacd813
#
_entry.id   85d5138871ca22f4bd5e7c8d3eacd813
#
_cell.length_a   1.000
_cell.length_b   1.000
_cell.length_c   1.000
_cell.angle_alpha   90.00
_cell.angle_beta   90.00
_cell.angle_gamma   90.00
#
_symmetry.space_group_name_H-M   'P 1'
#
loop_
_entity.id
_entity.type
_entity.pdbx_description
1 polymer ?
#
loop_
_entity_poly.entity_id
_entity_poly.type
_entity_poly.pdbx_seq_one_letter_code
_entity_poly.pdbx_strand_id
1 'polypeptide(L)'
;MAKYLVIVESPAKVKTVKKFLGSNYEVAASNGHVRDLPKSQMGIDIENDFEPKYITIRGKGELLAGLRKAAKKADKVYLATDPDREGEAISWHLSKALNLDEKKMRRITFNEITKGAVKESIKHARDIDMNLVDEQQARRVLDRMVGYKISPLLWQKIKRGLSAGRVQSVALRIIGDREDEINAFIPEEYWTLDAVFKIPGEKKPLTAKFYGKEKEKMHIASKEELDRILKELDGVSYQVKDVKKGERTRKAPLPFTTSTLQQEAAKTLNFSTQKTMRLAQQLYEGVDIKGNGTVGLISYLRTDSTRISEEADTLARNFIQEQYGEQYAAKGEEKKAEKKNVQDAHEAIRPTDVTRLPALIKESLSRDQFRLYQLIWKRFVASRMKPAVYETTSVKIAGGEYIFTVSASKLIFDGFMSVYTQEDEEKTQNNLLVKGLDEHTELKLQDFDSQQHFTQPPAHYTEASLVKTLEELGIGRPSTYAPTITTIIARRYVAKEQKNLYMTELGEVVNNMMKKAFPSIVDVNFTATMEDLLDKVGDGTVDWKVVVRNFYPDLDEAVKAAEKDLEEVKLEDEVTDVICENCGRNMVIKYGPHGRFLACPGFPECRNTKPYLEKIGVPCPKCGKEVVLKKTKKGRKYYGCEDNPDCDFMSWQKPLKEKCPQCGGYMVEKGNKKVCADEHCGYVAMKKEEE
;
A
#
# COMPACT_ATOMS: atom_id res chain seq x y z
N MET A 1 -9.54 2.45 -46.66
CA MET A 1 -10.26 2.39 -45.38
C MET A 1 -9.60 1.33 -44.52
N ALA A 2 -9.57 1.51 -43.19
CA ALA A 2 -9.01 0.49 -42.27
C ALA A 2 -9.86 -0.80 -42.38
N LYS A 3 -9.19 -1.95 -42.55
CA LYS A 3 -9.83 -3.25 -42.63
C LYS A 3 -10.23 -3.83 -41.26
N TYR A 4 -9.52 -3.42 -40.20
CA TYR A 4 -9.64 -4.01 -38.87
C TYR A 4 -9.97 -2.94 -37.83
N LEU A 5 -10.85 -3.26 -36.89
CA LEU A 5 -11.14 -2.44 -35.74
C LEU A 5 -10.51 -3.08 -34.48
N VAL A 6 -9.77 -2.29 -33.72
CA VAL A 6 -9.23 -2.69 -32.41
C VAL A 6 -9.89 -1.83 -31.34
N ILE A 7 -10.57 -2.45 -30.39
CA ILE A 7 -11.22 -1.75 -29.27
C ILE A 7 -10.40 -1.98 -28.00
N VAL A 8 -9.82 -0.92 -27.48
CA VAL A 8 -9.10 -0.87 -26.19
C VAL A 8 -10.00 -0.26 -25.11
N GLU A 9 -9.62 -0.37 -23.85
CA GLU A 9 -10.49 0.12 -22.77
C GLU A 9 -10.30 1.62 -22.45
N SER A 10 -9.13 2.21 -22.77
CA SER A 10 -8.85 3.61 -22.44
C SER A 10 -8.36 4.43 -23.63
N PRO A 11 -8.64 5.76 -23.68
CA PRO A 11 -8.14 6.65 -24.71
C PRO A 11 -6.61 6.76 -24.75
N ALA A 12 -5.94 6.56 -23.62
CA ALA A 12 -4.48 6.59 -23.54
C ALA A 12 -3.86 5.47 -24.37
N LYS A 13 -4.42 4.25 -24.29
CA LYS A 13 -3.99 3.10 -25.08
C LYS A 13 -4.21 3.29 -26.60
N VAL A 14 -5.24 4.05 -27.01
CA VAL A 14 -5.50 4.28 -28.44
C VAL A 14 -4.28 4.86 -29.14
N LYS A 15 -3.65 5.88 -28.56
CA LYS A 15 -2.48 6.53 -29.14
C LYS A 15 -1.32 5.56 -29.33
N THR A 16 -1.03 4.79 -28.29
CA THR A 16 0.09 3.85 -28.25
C THR A 16 -0.13 2.69 -29.22
N VAL A 17 -1.29 2.03 -29.16
CA VAL A 17 -1.60 0.85 -29.96
C VAL A 17 -1.73 1.21 -31.46
N LYS A 18 -2.38 2.35 -31.78
CA LYS A 18 -2.51 2.82 -33.19
C LYS A 18 -1.16 3.03 -33.85
N LYS A 19 -0.20 3.60 -33.12
CA LYS A 19 1.18 3.81 -33.61
C LYS A 19 1.84 2.49 -34.04
N PHE A 20 1.57 1.40 -33.33
CA PHE A 20 2.22 0.10 -33.57
C PHE A 20 1.56 -0.73 -34.67
N LEU A 21 0.27 -0.55 -34.91
CA LEU A 21 -0.50 -1.37 -35.84
C LEU A 21 -0.55 -0.83 -37.30
N GLY A 22 -0.40 0.48 -37.48
CA GLY A 22 -0.40 1.10 -38.81
C GLY A 22 -1.80 1.38 -39.37
N SER A 23 -1.85 1.77 -40.68
CA SER A 23 -3.03 2.36 -41.32
C SER A 23 -4.20 1.37 -41.59
N ASN A 24 -3.94 0.06 -41.60
CA ASN A 24 -4.96 -0.96 -41.81
C ASN A 24 -5.87 -1.17 -40.61
N TYR A 25 -5.49 -0.59 -39.45
CA TYR A 25 -6.20 -0.74 -38.19
C TYR A 25 -6.81 0.60 -37.75
N GLU A 26 -8.10 0.60 -37.49
CA GLU A 26 -8.75 1.64 -36.71
C GLU A 26 -8.68 1.25 -35.23
N VAL A 27 -8.25 2.16 -34.34
CA VAL A 27 -8.20 1.89 -32.90
C VAL A 27 -9.13 2.85 -32.20
N ALA A 28 -10.04 2.31 -31.40
CA ALA A 28 -11.05 3.06 -30.66
C ALA A 28 -11.05 2.62 -29.17
N ALA A 29 -11.57 3.46 -28.28
CA ALA A 29 -11.68 3.15 -26.87
C ALA A 29 -13.13 2.95 -26.42
N SER A 30 -13.36 1.98 -25.50
CA SER A 30 -14.65 1.80 -24.81
C SER A 30 -14.84 2.73 -23.61
N ASN A 31 -13.76 3.36 -23.14
CA ASN A 31 -13.72 4.15 -21.92
C ASN A 31 -14.21 3.35 -20.69
N GLY A 32 -13.68 2.14 -20.51
CA GLY A 32 -14.07 1.19 -19.46
C GLY A 32 -15.32 0.40 -19.79
N HIS A 33 -16.05 -0.05 -18.77
CA HIS A 33 -17.30 -0.80 -18.94
C HIS A 33 -18.38 -0.02 -19.69
N VAL A 34 -19.12 -0.72 -20.53
CA VAL A 34 -20.24 -0.15 -21.32
C VAL A 34 -21.60 -0.62 -20.82
N ARG A 35 -21.63 -1.74 -20.08
CA ARG A 35 -22.82 -2.31 -19.41
C ARG A 35 -22.50 -2.57 -17.95
N ASP A 36 -23.50 -2.45 -17.08
CA ASP A 36 -23.40 -2.78 -15.65
C ASP A 36 -24.83 -3.09 -15.11
N LEU A 37 -24.89 -3.59 -13.88
CA LEU A 37 -26.15 -3.74 -13.16
C LEU A 37 -26.80 -2.37 -12.87
N PRO A 38 -28.14 -2.25 -12.84
CA PRO A 38 -28.84 -1.01 -12.51
C PRO A 38 -28.37 -0.44 -11.16
N LYS A 39 -28.22 0.90 -11.07
CA LYS A 39 -27.78 1.53 -9.81
C LYS A 39 -28.84 1.54 -8.71
N SER A 40 -30.13 1.66 -9.11
CA SER A 40 -31.27 1.84 -8.21
C SER A 40 -32.02 0.54 -7.85
N GLN A 41 -31.56 -0.58 -8.37
CA GLN A 41 -32.20 -1.89 -8.17
C GLN A 41 -31.14 -2.95 -7.92
N MET A 42 -31.52 -4.07 -7.33
CA MET A 42 -30.64 -5.24 -7.17
C MET A 42 -30.05 -5.65 -8.53
N GLY A 43 -30.91 -5.77 -9.53
CA GLY A 43 -30.52 -6.12 -10.90
C GLY A 43 -30.11 -7.58 -11.06
N ILE A 44 -30.50 -8.45 -10.12
CA ILE A 44 -30.23 -9.89 -10.13
C ILE A 44 -31.58 -10.59 -9.95
N ASP A 45 -31.88 -11.51 -10.84
CA ASP A 45 -33.12 -12.30 -10.84
C ASP A 45 -32.91 -13.60 -10.05
N ILE A 46 -33.28 -13.54 -8.76
CA ILE A 46 -33.06 -14.65 -7.83
C ILE A 46 -33.86 -15.89 -8.22
N GLU A 47 -35.11 -15.70 -8.68
CA GLU A 47 -36.00 -16.79 -9.06
C GLU A 47 -35.56 -17.46 -10.36
N ASN A 48 -34.90 -16.70 -11.24
CA ASN A 48 -34.32 -17.20 -12.47
C ASN A 48 -32.81 -17.48 -12.32
N ASP A 49 -32.44 -18.25 -11.33
CA ASP A 49 -31.08 -18.72 -11.05
C ASP A 49 -30.04 -17.61 -11.04
N PHE A 50 -30.35 -16.52 -10.36
CA PHE A 50 -29.46 -15.37 -10.15
C PHE A 50 -28.98 -14.66 -11.42
N GLU A 51 -29.81 -14.71 -12.49
CA GLU A 51 -29.44 -14.08 -13.77
C GLU A 51 -29.27 -12.57 -13.63
N PRO A 52 -28.10 -12.00 -13.99
CA PRO A 52 -27.85 -10.59 -13.88
C PRO A 52 -28.49 -9.79 -15.03
N LYS A 53 -29.26 -8.77 -14.70
CA LYS A 53 -29.93 -7.87 -15.66
C LYS A 53 -29.01 -6.70 -16.03
N TYR A 54 -28.08 -6.90 -16.94
CA TYR A 54 -27.17 -5.86 -17.39
C TYR A 54 -27.86 -4.82 -18.26
N ILE A 55 -27.63 -3.54 -17.97
CA ILE A 55 -28.12 -2.41 -18.77
C ILE A 55 -26.92 -1.58 -19.29
N THR A 56 -27.15 -0.85 -20.37
CA THR A 56 -26.16 0.13 -20.85
C THR A 56 -25.94 1.23 -19.82
N ILE A 57 -24.69 1.53 -19.51
CA ILE A 57 -24.33 2.60 -18.58
C ILE A 57 -24.77 3.94 -19.17
N ARG A 58 -25.43 4.76 -18.35
CA ARG A 58 -25.88 6.11 -18.73
C ARG A 58 -24.73 6.94 -19.30
N GLY A 59 -24.92 7.56 -20.46
CA GLY A 59 -23.91 8.35 -21.15
C GLY A 59 -23.04 7.57 -22.13
N LYS A 60 -23.20 6.23 -22.24
CA LYS A 60 -22.45 5.40 -23.21
C LYS A 60 -23.13 5.22 -24.55
N GLY A 61 -24.34 5.72 -24.74
CA GLY A 61 -25.14 5.50 -25.95
C GLY A 61 -24.46 5.98 -27.23
N GLU A 62 -23.96 7.21 -27.27
CA GLU A 62 -23.26 7.77 -28.45
C GLU A 62 -21.95 7.02 -28.75
N LEU A 63 -21.17 6.70 -27.73
CA LEU A 63 -19.96 5.90 -27.84
C LEU A 63 -20.26 4.54 -28.51
N LEU A 64 -21.27 3.83 -27.99
CA LEU A 64 -21.69 2.53 -28.54
C LEU A 64 -22.21 2.65 -29.94
N ALA A 65 -22.94 3.72 -30.30
CA ALA A 65 -23.39 3.97 -31.66
C ALA A 65 -22.22 4.17 -32.63
N GLY A 66 -21.19 4.93 -32.21
CA GLY A 66 -19.95 5.12 -32.95
C GLY A 66 -19.18 3.82 -33.17
N LEU A 67 -18.96 3.05 -32.08
CA LEU A 67 -18.29 1.75 -32.15
C LEU A 67 -19.03 0.74 -33.01
N ARG A 68 -20.37 0.71 -32.93
CA ARG A 68 -21.22 -0.17 -33.77
C ARG A 68 -21.09 0.18 -35.25
N LYS A 69 -21.02 1.48 -35.58
CA LYS A 69 -20.82 1.94 -36.99
C LYS A 69 -19.43 1.53 -37.49
N ALA A 70 -18.39 1.65 -36.66
CA ALA A 70 -17.03 1.22 -37.01
C ALA A 70 -16.96 -0.31 -37.17
N ALA A 71 -17.53 -1.07 -36.23
CA ALA A 71 -17.55 -2.54 -36.27
C ALA A 71 -18.25 -3.11 -37.51
N LYS A 72 -19.35 -2.48 -37.99
CA LYS A 72 -20.04 -2.88 -39.21
C LYS A 72 -19.17 -2.74 -40.46
N LYS A 73 -18.28 -1.75 -40.50
CA LYS A 73 -17.36 -1.48 -41.62
C LYS A 73 -16.11 -2.35 -41.59
N ALA A 74 -15.74 -2.89 -40.46
CA ALA A 74 -14.55 -3.70 -40.29
C ALA A 74 -14.75 -5.16 -40.73
N ASP A 75 -13.74 -5.76 -41.34
CA ASP A 75 -13.70 -7.19 -41.66
C ASP A 75 -13.55 -8.06 -40.44
N LYS A 76 -12.75 -7.57 -39.46
CA LYS A 76 -12.56 -8.17 -38.14
C LYS A 76 -12.53 -7.12 -37.04
N VAL A 77 -13.02 -7.50 -35.86
CA VAL A 77 -12.98 -6.70 -34.62
C VAL A 77 -12.13 -7.40 -33.59
N TYR A 78 -11.08 -6.73 -33.13
CA TYR A 78 -10.23 -7.20 -32.06
C TYR A 78 -10.60 -6.48 -30.76
N LEU A 79 -10.90 -7.26 -29.70
CA LEU A 79 -11.17 -6.75 -28.38
C LEU A 79 -9.85 -6.83 -27.58
N ALA A 80 -9.24 -5.66 -27.34
CA ALA A 80 -7.88 -5.50 -26.83
C ALA A 80 -7.87 -4.83 -25.45
N THR A 81 -8.75 -5.24 -24.57
CA THR A 81 -8.82 -4.80 -23.17
C THR A 81 -7.72 -5.50 -22.34
N ASP A 82 -7.53 -5.07 -21.09
CA ASP A 82 -6.47 -5.60 -20.21
C ASP A 82 -6.50 -7.14 -20.08
N PRO A 83 -5.36 -7.76 -19.76
CA PRO A 83 -5.23 -9.23 -19.68
C PRO A 83 -5.73 -9.80 -18.35
N ASP A 84 -6.72 -9.19 -17.71
CA ASP A 84 -7.35 -9.67 -16.49
C ASP A 84 -8.84 -9.97 -16.67
N ARG A 85 -9.50 -10.51 -15.65
CA ARG A 85 -10.93 -10.82 -15.66
C ARG A 85 -11.82 -9.60 -15.93
N GLU A 86 -11.40 -8.40 -15.46
CA GLU A 86 -12.15 -7.16 -15.76
C GLU A 86 -12.09 -6.81 -17.24
N GLY A 87 -10.91 -6.95 -17.87
CA GLY A 87 -10.75 -6.78 -19.31
C GLY A 87 -11.53 -7.82 -20.12
N GLU A 88 -11.57 -9.07 -19.65
CA GLU A 88 -12.35 -10.14 -20.29
C GLU A 88 -13.85 -9.83 -20.23
N ALA A 89 -14.36 -9.38 -19.07
CA ALA A 89 -15.75 -8.97 -18.91
C ALA A 89 -16.11 -7.73 -19.76
N ILE A 90 -15.20 -6.74 -19.85
CA ILE A 90 -15.40 -5.57 -20.73
C ILE A 90 -15.52 -6.02 -22.18
N SER A 91 -14.67 -6.94 -22.65
CA SER A 91 -14.72 -7.53 -23.99
C SER A 91 -16.04 -8.25 -24.23
N TRP A 92 -16.49 -9.06 -23.28
CA TRP A 92 -17.78 -9.76 -23.37
C TRP A 92 -18.96 -8.76 -23.39
N HIS A 93 -18.97 -7.75 -22.54
CA HIS A 93 -19.99 -6.71 -22.56
C HIS A 93 -20.02 -5.93 -23.87
N LEU A 94 -18.86 -5.64 -24.46
CA LEU A 94 -18.76 -5.01 -25.78
C LEU A 94 -19.32 -5.90 -26.85
N SER A 95 -19.00 -7.20 -26.87
CA SER A 95 -19.53 -8.14 -27.88
C SER A 95 -21.04 -8.15 -27.88
N LYS A 96 -21.67 -8.20 -26.69
CA LYS A 96 -23.13 -8.17 -26.53
C LYS A 96 -23.73 -6.80 -26.89
N ALA A 97 -23.13 -5.69 -26.41
CA ALA A 97 -23.64 -4.34 -26.65
C ALA A 97 -23.55 -3.91 -28.13
N LEU A 98 -22.51 -4.36 -28.82
CA LEU A 98 -22.31 -4.07 -30.24
C LEU A 98 -22.98 -5.09 -31.18
N ASN A 99 -23.51 -6.18 -30.65
CA ASN A 99 -24.06 -7.31 -31.40
C ASN A 99 -23.05 -7.85 -32.44
N LEU A 100 -21.83 -8.18 -31.93
CA LEU A 100 -20.74 -8.65 -32.80
C LEU A 100 -20.97 -10.10 -33.23
N ASP A 101 -20.68 -10.39 -34.49
CA ASP A 101 -20.62 -11.74 -35.01
C ASP A 101 -19.35 -12.45 -34.46
N GLU A 102 -19.54 -13.61 -33.86
CA GLU A 102 -18.46 -14.40 -33.28
C GLU A 102 -17.36 -14.77 -34.28
N LYS A 103 -17.72 -14.93 -35.57
CA LYS A 103 -16.76 -15.21 -36.64
C LYS A 103 -15.86 -14.03 -36.97
N LYS A 104 -16.34 -12.81 -36.73
CA LYS A 104 -15.62 -11.57 -36.99
C LYS A 104 -14.88 -11.05 -35.77
N MET A 105 -15.26 -11.49 -34.58
CA MET A 105 -14.70 -11.04 -33.31
C MET A 105 -13.55 -11.94 -32.84
N ARG A 106 -12.50 -11.35 -32.30
CA ARG A 106 -11.41 -12.05 -31.62
C ARG A 106 -10.92 -11.23 -30.42
N ARG A 107 -10.51 -11.92 -29.36
CA ARG A 107 -9.87 -11.37 -28.18
C ARG A 107 -8.35 -11.37 -28.36
N ILE A 108 -7.70 -10.27 -28.07
CA ILE A 108 -6.24 -10.16 -27.99
C ILE A 108 -5.83 -9.60 -26.64
N THR A 109 -4.77 -10.15 -26.07
CA THR A 109 -4.20 -9.73 -24.79
C THR A 109 -2.70 -9.53 -24.93
N PHE A 110 -2.16 -8.58 -24.19
CA PHE A 110 -0.73 -8.34 -24.11
C PHE A 110 -0.36 -7.82 -22.71
N ASN A 111 0.70 -8.37 -22.14
CA ASN A 111 1.15 -8.01 -20.80
C ASN A 111 1.96 -6.69 -20.78
N GLU A 112 2.35 -6.19 -21.94
CA GLU A 112 3.04 -4.91 -22.12
C GLU A 112 2.64 -4.24 -23.42
N ILE A 113 2.61 -2.91 -23.43
CA ILE A 113 2.23 -2.15 -24.63
C ILE A 113 3.48 -1.74 -25.40
N THR A 114 4.12 -2.74 -26.02
CA THR A 114 5.24 -2.59 -26.93
C THR A 114 4.83 -2.96 -28.36
N LYS A 115 5.64 -2.53 -29.36
CA LYS A 115 5.38 -2.86 -30.77
C LYS A 115 5.40 -4.36 -31.03
N GLY A 116 6.33 -5.08 -30.37
CA GLY A 116 6.46 -6.54 -30.48
C GLY A 116 5.25 -7.23 -29.91
N ALA A 117 4.93 -6.98 -28.62
CA ALA A 117 3.81 -7.61 -27.92
C ALA A 117 2.45 -7.36 -28.61
N VAL A 118 2.18 -6.11 -29.05
CA VAL A 118 0.93 -5.78 -29.74
C VAL A 118 0.81 -6.48 -31.09
N LYS A 119 1.88 -6.62 -31.86
CA LYS A 119 1.85 -7.35 -33.13
C LYS A 119 1.72 -8.85 -32.94
N GLU A 120 2.40 -9.39 -31.93
CA GLU A 120 2.36 -10.82 -31.64
C GLU A 120 0.98 -11.24 -31.12
N SER A 121 0.32 -10.41 -30.30
CA SER A 121 -1.03 -10.69 -29.79
C SER A 121 -2.08 -10.88 -30.89
N ILE A 122 -1.93 -10.20 -32.05
CA ILE A 122 -2.83 -10.39 -33.20
C ILE A 122 -2.69 -11.78 -33.80
N LYS A 123 -1.49 -12.35 -33.81
CA LYS A 123 -1.25 -13.70 -34.33
C LYS A 123 -1.84 -14.78 -33.40
N HIS A 124 -1.87 -14.48 -32.10
CA HIS A 124 -2.42 -15.36 -31.06
C HIS A 124 -3.84 -14.95 -30.60
N ALA A 125 -4.59 -14.31 -31.51
CA ALA A 125 -5.96 -13.93 -31.23
C ALA A 125 -6.85 -15.16 -30.94
N ARG A 126 -7.61 -15.08 -29.85
CA ARG A 126 -8.45 -16.17 -29.33
C ARG A 126 -9.91 -15.74 -29.19
N ASP A 127 -10.75 -16.65 -28.78
CA ASP A 127 -12.10 -16.33 -28.32
C ASP A 127 -12.08 -15.71 -26.92
N ILE A 128 -13.21 -15.13 -26.50
CA ILE A 128 -13.38 -14.64 -25.13
C ILE A 128 -13.34 -15.85 -24.18
N ASP A 129 -12.59 -15.73 -23.10
CA ASP A 129 -12.55 -16.73 -22.03
C ASP A 129 -13.76 -16.55 -21.12
N MET A 130 -14.73 -17.43 -21.27
CA MET A 130 -15.97 -17.36 -20.49
C MET A 130 -15.77 -17.68 -19.02
N ASN A 131 -14.74 -18.45 -18.63
CA ASN A 131 -14.45 -18.72 -17.23
C ASN A 131 -14.03 -17.44 -16.50
N LEU A 132 -13.18 -16.61 -17.10
CA LEU A 132 -12.80 -15.31 -16.54
C LEU A 132 -13.98 -14.32 -16.53
N VAL A 133 -14.87 -14.39 -17.54
CA VAL A 133 -16.12 -13.61 -17.54
C VAL A 133 -17.00 -14.03 -16.37
N ASP A 134 -17.15 -15.32 -16.14
CA ASP A 134 -17.97 -15.88 -15.08
C ASP A 134 -17.39 -15.59 -13.69
N GLU A 135 -16.07 -15.60 -13.54
CA GLU A 135 -15.40 -15.14 -12.33
C GLU A 135 -15.74 -13.68 -12.01
N GLN A 136 -15.66 -12.81 -13.00
CA GLN A 136 -16.00 -11.39 -12.82
C GLN A 136 -17.50 -11.22 -12.53
N GLN A 137 -18.37 -11.96 -13.20
CA GLN A 137 -19.82 -11.95 -12.96
C GLN A 137 -20.13 -12.40 -11.51
N ALA A 138 -19.54 -13.51 -11.06
CA ALA A 138 -19.70 -14.00 -9.69
C ALA A 138 -19.32 -12.92 -8.66
N ARG A 139 -18.15 -12.31 -8.82
CA ARG A 139 -17.70 -11.21 -7.94
C ARG A 139 -18.69 -10.06 -7.95
N ARG A 140 -19.10 -9.63 -9.15
CA ARG A 140 -20.03 -8.52 -9.32
C ARG A 140 -21.40 -8.79 -8.69
N VAL A 141 -21.92 -10.01 -8.83
CA VAL A 141 -23.19 -10.46 -8.25
C VAL A 141 -23.11 -10.53 -6.74
N LEU A 142 -22.08 -11.18 -6.19
CA LEU A 142 -21.87 -11.29 -4.74
C LEU A 142 -21.72 -9.92 -4.08
N ASP A 143 -20.87 -9.06 -4.63
CA ASP A 143 -20.65 -7.71 -4.08
C ASP A 143 -21.91 -6.84 -4.21
N ARG A 144 -22.72 -7.05 -5.27
CA ARG A 144 -24.02 -6.40 -5.43
C ARG A 144 -25.00 -6.86 -4.36
N MET A 145 -25.10 -8.16 -4.08
CA MET A 145 -26.01 -8.72 -3.08
C MET A 145 -25.66 -8.19 -1.69
N VAL A 146 -24.41 -8.30 -1.28
CA VAL A 146 -23.94 -7.79 0.03
C VAL A 146 -24.18 -6.29 0.15
N GLY A 147 -23.74 -5.52 -0.83
CA GLY A 147 -23.87 -4.05 -0.79
C GLY A 147 -25.32 -3.58 -0.80
N TYR A 148 -26.17 -4.23 -1.59
CA TYR A 148 -27.57 -3.83 -1.76
C TYR A 148 -28.47 -4.27 -0.60
N LYS A 149 -28.17 -5.40 0.04
CA LYS A 149 -28.93 -5.92 1.18
C LYS A 149 -28.49 -5.24 2.49
N ILE A 150 -27.18 -5.07 2.73
CA ILE A 150 -26.68 -4.60 4.02
C ILE A 150 -26.62 -3.05 4.09
N SER A 151 -26.25 -2.36 2.98
CA SER A 151 -26.10 -0.89 3.04
C SER A 151 -27.38 -0.14 3.43
N PRO A 152 -28.59 -0.50 2.95
CA PRO A 152 -29.84 0.12 3.40
C PRO A 152 -30.10 -0.07 4.89
N LEU A 153 -29.73 -1.22 5.45
CA LEU A 153 -29.84 -1.50 6.88
C LEU A 153 -28.93 -0.56 7.70
N LEU A 154 -27.68 -0.37 7.27
CA LEU A 154 -26.78 0.63 7.86
C LEU A 154 -27.35 2.05 7.78
N TRP A 155 -28.08 2.39 6.68
CA TRP A 155 -28.71 3.70 6.56
C TRP A 155 -29.86 3.89 7.53
N GLN A 156 -30.64 2.85 7.75
CA GLN A 156 -31.76 2.87 8.68
C GLN A 156 -31.27 2.92 10.14
N LYS A 157 -30.27 2.10 10.47
CA LYS A 157 -29.85 1.89 11.86
C LYS A 157 -28.78 2.90 12.34
N ILE A 158 -28.04 3.54 11.43
CA ILE A 158 -26.96 4.49 11.78
C ILE A 158 -27.18 5.82 11.05
N LYS A 159 -26.86 5.89 9.74
CA LYS A 159 -27.10 7.07 8.90
C LYS A 159 -26.94 6.78 7.41
N ARG A 160 -27.58 7.62 6.57
CA ARG A 160 -27.48 7.51 5.11
C ARG A 160 -26.06 7.69 4.60
N GLY A 161 -25.75 7.00 3.49
CA GLY A 161 -24.48 7.12 2.77
C GLY A 161 -23.39 6.15 3.22
N LEU A 162 -23.67 5.26 4.19
CA LEU A 162 -22.80 4.16 4.57
C LEU A 162 -22.86 3.04 3.53
N SER A 163 -21.83 2.20 3.49
CA SER A 163 -21.82 1.00 2.64
C SER A 163 -21.13 -0.16 3.32
N ALA A 164 -21.63 -1.35 3.08
CA ALA A 164 -20.98 -2.62 3.39
C ALA A 164 -20.50 -3.29 2.09
N GLY A 165 -19.49 -4.12 2.19
CA GLY A 165 -18.97 -4.95 1.11
C GLY A 165 -18.08 -6.02 1.70
N ARG A 166 -17.97 -7.20 1.05
CA ARG A 166 -17.22 -8.33 1.58
C ARG A 166 -15.81 -7.95 2.03
N VAL A 167 -14.97 -7.56 1.09
CA VAL A 167 -13.55 -7.23 1.37
C VAL A 167 -13.41 -5.97 2.23
N GLN A 168 -14.22 -4.93 2.01
CA GLN A 168 -14.12 -3.70 2.78
C GLN A 168 -14.49 -3.88 4.26
N SER A 169 -15.50 -4.72 4.56
CA SER A 169 -15.93 -4.94 5.94
C SER A 169 -14.93 -5.79 6.72
N VAL A 170 -14.29 -6.76 6.07
CA VAL A 170 -13.19 -7.53 6.68
C VAL A 170 -11.96 -6.66 6.89
N ALA A 171 -11.61 -5.80 5.93
CA ALA A 171 -10.49 -4.86 6.10
C ALA A 171 -10.74 -3.91 7.30
N LEU A 172 -11.99 -3.46 7.47
CA LEU A 172 -12.38 -2.65 8.62
C LEU A 172 -12.26 -3.44 9.93
N ARG A 173 -12.71 -4.70 9.95
CA ARG A 173 -12.57 -5.58 11.11
C ARG A 173 -11.11 -5.78 11.50
N ILE A 174 -10.22 -6.05 10.55
CA ILE A 174 -8.78 -6.24 10.80
C ILE A 174 -8.19 -5.00 11.49
N ILE A 175 -8.57 -3.79 11.04
CA ILE A 175 -8.14 -2.56 11.70
C ILE A 175 -8.73 -2.47 13.11
N GLY A 176 -10.01 -2.78 13.30
CA GLY A 176 -10.68 -2.75 14.60
C GLY A 176 -10.05 -3.72 15.59
N ASP A 177 -9.83 -4.96 15.19
CA ASP A 177 -9.18 -5.97 16.03
C ASP A 177 -7.77 -5.52 16.46
N ARG A 178 -7.03 -4.79 15.59
CA ARG A 178 -5.74 -4.17 15.92
C ARG A 178 -5.87 -3.03 16.94
N GLU A 179 -6.88 -2.17 16.81
CA GLU A 179 -7.15 -1.13 17.81
C GLU A 179 -7.50 -1.75 19.16
N ASP A 180 -8.28 -2.84 19.18
CA ASP A 180 -8.60 -3.59 20.40
C ASP A 180 -7.32 -4.17 21.05
N GLU A 181 -6.40 -4.74 20.25
CA GLU A 181 -5.09 -5.22 20.72
C GLU A 181 -4.25 -4.09 21.31
N ILE A 182 -4.20 -2.93 20.67
CA ILE A 182 -3.45 -1.76 21.14
C ILE A 182 -4.04 -1.24 22.45
N ASN A 183 -5.36 -1.13 22.53
CA ASN A 183 -6.05 -0.61 23.72
C ASN A 183 -5.99 -1.55 24.92
N ALA A 184 -5.95 -2.87 24.68
CA ALA A 184 -5.81 -3.89 25.73
C ALA A 184 -4.35 -4.14 26.14
N PHE A 185 -3.38 -3.55 25.44
CA PHE A 185 -1.98 -3.83 25.68
C PHE A 185 -1.51 -3.27 27.03
N ILE A 186 -0.85 -4.12 27.78
CA ILE A 186 -0.23 -3.77 29.06
C ILE A 186 1.29 -3.81 28.85
N PRO A 187 2.01 -2.67 28.99
CA PRO A 187 3.45 -2.65 28.88
C PRO A 187 4.11 -3.49 30.00
N GLU A 188 5.02 -4.37 29.60
CA GLU A 188 5.84 -5.16 30.52
C GLU A 188 7.25 -4.58 30.57
N GLU A 189 7.77 -4.42 31.80
CA GLU A 189 9.13 -3.96 32.04
C GLU A 189 10.16 -5.02 31.64
N TYR A 190 11.25 -4.59 31.02
CA TYR A 190 12.43 -5.41 30.83
C TYR A 190 13.69 -4.54 30.80
N TRP A 191 14.83 -5.17 31.03
CA TRP A 191 16.12 -4.50 31.06
C TRP A 191 17.06 -5.07 30.01
N THR A 192 17.88 -4.21 29.42
CA THR A 192 19.05 -4.61 28.64
C THR A 192 20.31 -4.30 29.41
N LEU A 193 21.34 -5.14 29.24
CA LEU A 193 22.63 -4.99 29.82
C LEU A 193 23.69 -5.16 28.74
N ASP A 194 24.48 -4.12 28.54
CA ASP A 194 25.61 -4.13 27.62
C ASP A 194 26.91 -3.98 28.46
N ALA A 195 27.91 -4.81 28.16
CA ALA A 195 29.25 -4.68 28.78
C ALA A 195 30.17 -3.94 27.80
N VAL A 196 30.85 -2.94 28.29
CA VAL A 196 31.82 -2.12 27.57
C VAL A 196 33.23 -2.56 27.92
N PHE A 197 33.96 -3.10 26.95
CA PHE A 197 35.31 -3.63 27.14
C PHE A 197 36.36 -2.78 26.46
N LYS A 198 37.53 -2.69 27.11
CA LYS A 198 38.75 -2.15 26.52
C LYS A 198 39.51 -3.28 25.83
N ILE A 199 39.82 -3.10 24.54
CA ILE A 199 40.69 -4.01 23.80
C ILE A 199 42.12 -3.46 23.83
N PRO A 200 43.13 -4.30 24.15
CA PRO A 200 44.53 -3.86 24.10
C PRO A 200 44.90 -3.34 22.72
N GLY A 201 45.47 -2.14 22.64
CA GLY A 201 45.90 -1.52 21.40
C GLY A 201 44.82 -0.72 20.64
N GLU A 202 43.55 -0.81 21.01
CA GLU A 202 42.45 -0.11 20.39
C GLU A 202 42.00 1.13 21.15
N LYS A 203 41.65 2.20 20.42
CA LYS A 203 41.17 3.47 21.01
C LYS A 203 39.67 3.43 21.35
N LYS A 204 38.90 2.64 20.64
CA LYS A 204 37.44 2.54 20.81
C LYS A 204 37.09 1.34 21.68
N PRO A 205 36.12 1.46 22.59
CA PRO A 205 35.65 0.33 23.39
C PRO A 205 34.83 -0.63 22.55
N LEU A 206 34.78 -1.88 22.95
CA LEU A 206 33.90 -2.93 22.38
C LEU A 206 32.68 -3.07 23.27
N THR A 207 31.49 -2.88 22.73
CA THR A 207 30.25 -3.11 23.44
C THR A 207 29.70 -4.49 23.07
N ALA A 208 29.46 -5.33 24.06
CA ALA A 208 28.89 -6.66 23.91
C ALA A 208 27.59 -6.78 24.70
N LYS A 209 26.59 -7.36 24.09
CA LYS A 209 25.25 -7.53 24.67
C LYS A 209 25.18 -8.75 25.59
N PHE A 210 24.54 -8.61 26.72
CA PHE A 210 24.23 -9.74 27.60
C PHE A 210 23.38 -10.78 26.86
N TYR A 211 23.79 -12.03 26.97
CA TYR A 211 23.07 -13.16 26.37
C TYR A 211 22.33 -13.97 27.43
N GLY A 212 22.94 -14.18 28.57
CA GLY A 212 22.50 -15.06 29.65
C GLY A 212 23.59 -16.06 30.02
N LYS A 213 23.22 -17.30 30.30
CA LYS A 213 24.16 -18.39 30.55
C LYS A 213 24.49 -19.14 29.28
N GLU A 214 25.52 -20.01 29.29
CA GLU A 214 26.07 -20.62 28.08
C GLU A 214 25.06 -21.30 27.19
N LYS A 215 24.05 -21.97 27.76
CA LYS A 215 23.01 -22.72 27.04
C LYS A 215 21.63 -22.08 27.11
N GLU A 216 21.49 -20.99 27.86
CA GLU A 216 20.22 -20.39 28.16
C GLU A 216 20.28 -18.89 27.90
N LYS A 217 19.48 -18.43 26.92
CA LYS A 217 19.28 -17.00 26.70
C LYS A 217 18.36 -16.47 27.80
N MET A 218 18.86 -15.51 28.57
CA MET A 218 18.08 -14.90 29.64
C MET A 218 17.45 -13.57 29.19
N HIS A 219 16.30 -13.30 29.77
CA HIS A 219 15.59 -12.03 29.64
C HIS A 219 15.50 -11.41 31.02
N ILE A 220 16.04 -10.22 31.20
CA ILE A 220 16.07 -9.53 32.50
C ILE A 220 14.73 -8.82 32.68
N ALA A 221 13.86 -9.36 33.53
CA ALA A 221 12.47 -8.92 33.65
C ALA A 221 12.29 -7.81 34.70
N SER A 222 13.28 -7.57 35.60
CA SER A 222 13.16 -6.57 36.65
C SER A 222 14.50 -5.96 37.04
N LYS A 223 14.45 -4.85 37.78
CA LYS A 223 15.62 -4.18 38.34
C LYS A 223 16.33 -5.06 39.34
N GLU A 224 15.59 -5.82 40.16
CA GLU A 224 16.16 -6.72 41.17
C GLU A 224 16.97 -7.85 40.53
N GLU A 225 16.48 -8.37 39.40
CA GLU A 225 17.20 -9.39 38.63
C GLU A 225 18.48 -8.80 38.03
N LEU A 226 18.41 -7.59 37.47
CA LEU A 226 19.57 -6.87 36.94
C LEU A 226 20.64 -6.68 38.06
N ASP A 227 20.22 -6.18 39.23
CA ASP A 227 21.12 -5.90 40.33
C ASP A 227 21.79 -7.18 40.86
N ARG A 228 21.08 -8.31 40.87
CA ARG A 228 21.64 -9.62 41.18
C ARG A 228 22.74 -10.02 40.18
N ILE A 229 22.45 -9.91 38.88
CA ILE A 229 23.40 -10.22 37.82
C ILE A 229 24.63 -9.34 37.91
N LEU A 230 24.45 -8.03 38.10
CA LEU A 230 25.57 -7.09 38.25
C LEU A 230 26.45 -7.41 39.47
N LYS A 231 25.82 -7.84 40.60
CA LYS A 231 26.56 -8.27 41.79
C LYS A 231 27.35 -9.56 41.55
N GLU A 232 26.80 -10.50 40.79
CA GLU A 232 27.49 -11.76 40.40
C GLU A 232 28.62 -11.51 39.41
N LEU A 233 28.58 -10.41 38.66
CA LEU A 233 29.61 -9.96 37.71
C LEU A 233 30.66 -9.05 38.34
N ASP A 234 30.52 -8.67 39.60
CA ASP A 234 31.50 -7.83 40.28
C ASP A 234 32.80 -8.59 40.55
N GLY A 235 33.91 -7.99 40.15
CA GLY A 235 35.23 -8.58 40.30
C GLY A 235 35.56 -9.79 39.42
N VAL A 236 34.70 -10.11 38.46
CA VAL A 236 34.90 -11.25 37.55
C VAL A 236 35.88 -10.89 36.43
N SER A 237 36.70 -11.84 36.03
CA SER A 237 37.53 -11.74 34.81
C SER A 237 36.72 -12.06 33.54
N TYR A 238 37.04 -11.35 32.47
CA TYR A 238 36.36 -11.52 31.17
C TYR A 238 37.33 -12.05 30.13
N GLN A 239 36.88 -13.07 29.41
CA GLN A 239 37.70 -13.72 28.40
C GLN A 239 36.84 -14.10 27.17
N VAL A 240 37.44 -13.96 26.00
CA VAL A 240 36.84 -14.46 24.75
C VAL A 240 36.79 -15.97 24.81
N LYS A 241 35.57 -16.53 24.76
CA LYS A 241 35.31 -17.97 24.84
C LYS A 241 35.22 -18.66 23.50
N ASP A 242 34.65 -17.98 22.52
CA ASP A 242 34.35 -18.54 21.20
C ASP A 242 34.36 -17.44 20.15
N VAL A 243 35.01 -17.70 19.03
CA VAL A 243 35.04 -16.79 17.85
C VAL A 243 34.58 -17.54 16.61
N LYS A 244 33.36 -17.30 16.18
CA LYS A 244 32.81 -17.94 14.96
C LYS A 244 32.91 -16.99 13.77
N LYS A 245 33.67 -17.39 12.76
CA LYS A 245 33.73 -16.73 11.46
C LYS A 245 32.87 -17.51 10.47
N GLY A 246 32.12 -16.77 9.65
CA GLY A 246 31.23 -17.37 8.67
C GLY A 246 30.89 -16.38 7.54
N GLU A 247 30.13 -16.86 6.59
CA GLU A 247 29.57 -16.02 5.52
C GLU A 247 28.06 -15.98 5.62
N ARG A 248 27.48 -14.81 5.37
CA ARG A 248 26.04 -14.62 5.22
C ARG A 248 25.75 -14.06 3.85
N THR A 249 24.92 -14.75 3.09
CA THR A 249 24.42 -14.25 1.82
C THR A 249 23.08 -13.55 2.02
N ARG A 250 22.89 -12.41 1.35
CA ARG A 250 21.62 -11.72 1.26
C ARG A 250 21.11 -11.83 -0.16
N LYS A 251 20.00 -12.55 -0.33
CA LYS A 251 19.37 -12.73 -1.63
C LYS A 251 18.76 -11.42 -2.15
N ALA A 252 18.82 -11.26 -3.48
CA ALA A 252 18.09 -10.19 -4.15
C ALA A 252 16.57 -10.31 -3.91
N PRO A 253 15.86 -9.20 -3.75
CA PRO A 253 14.42 -9.23 -3.63
C PRO A 253 13.78 -9.62 -4.97
N LEU A 254 12.64 -10.32 -4.91
CA LEU A 254 11.87 -10.69 -6.11
C LEU A 254 11.34 -9.45 -6.85
N PRO A 255 11.03 -9.56 -8.15
CA PRO A 255 10.35 -8.51 -8.90
C PRO A 255 9.01 -8.14 -8.24
N PHE A 256 8.49 -6.96 -8.52
CA PHE A 256 7.27 -6.49 -7.90
C PHE A 256 6.01 -7.24 -8.37
N THR A 257 5.19 -7.61 -7.39
CA THR A 257 3.74 -7.81 -7.55
C THR A 257 3.01 -6.49 -7.29
N THR A 258 1.70 -6.43 -7.52
CA THR A 258 0.87 -5.25 -7.17
C THR A 258 0.99 -4.91 -5.69
N SER A 259 0.92 -5.91 -4.83
CA SER A 259 1.00 -5.75 -3.37
C SER A 259 2.37 -5.20 -2.94
N THR A 260 3.45 -5.86 -3.36
CA THR A 260 4.81 -5.44 -2.98
C THR A 260 5.21 -4.08 -3.55
N LEU A 261 4.70 -3.72 -4.76
CA LEU A 261 4.87 -2.38 -5.30
C LEU A 261 4.17 -1.31 -4.45
N GLN A 262 2.93 -1.56 -4.02
CA GLN A 262 2.20 -0.65 -3.13
C GLN A 262 2.91 -0.48 -1.79
N GLN A 263 3.39 -1.56 -1.20
CA GLN A 263 4.13 -1.54 0.07
C GLN A 263 5.42 -0.72 -0.04
N GLU A 264 6.23 -1.01 -1.04
CA GLU A 264 7.52 -0.34 -1.20
C GLU A 264 7.37 1.13 -1.62
N ALA A 265 6.42 1.45 -2.49
CA ALA A 265 6.12 2.84 -2.86
C ALA A 265 5.59 3.67 -1.67
N ALA A 266 4.82 3.06 -0.77
CA ALA A 266 4.39 3.73 0.45
C ALA A 266 5.56 3.98 1.41
N LYS A 267 6.47 3.00 1.56
CA LYS A 267 7.65 3.09 2.42
C LYS A 267 8.65 4.12 1.93
N THR A 268 9.10 4.00 0.68
CA THR A 268 10.24 4.77 0.13
C THR A 268 9.84 6.08 -0.55
N LEU A 269 8.67 6.11 -1.20
CA LEU A 269 8.20 7.27 -1.95
C LEU A 269 7.13 8.09 -1.21
N ASN A 270 6.60 7.56 -0.11
CA ASN A 270 5.46 8.09 0.63
C ASN A 270 4.22 8.28 -0.28
N PHE A 271 3.96 7.31 -1.16
CA PHE A 271 2.78 7.29 -2.01
C PHE A 271 1.66 6.49 -1.36
N SER A 272 0.41 6.94 -1.50
CA SER A 272 -0.75 6.12 -1.17
C SER A 272 -0.89 4.97 -2.18
N THR A 273 -1.58 3.91 -1.79
CA THR A 273 -1.89 2.77 -2.67
C THR A 273 -2.61 3.24 -3.94
N GLN A 274 -3.61 4.12 -3.80
CA GLN A 274 -4.34 4.70 -4.93
C GLN A 274 -3.42 5.51 -5.87
N LYS A 275 -2.53 6.34 -5.31
CA LYS A 275 -1.58 7.12 -6.10
C LYS A 275 -0.62 6.22 -6.85
N THR A 276 -0.10 5.19 -6.20
CA THR A 276 0.80 4.20 -6.80
C THR A 276 0.14 3.53 -8.00
N MET A 277 -1.08 3.01 -7.83
CA MET A 277 -1.80 2.33 -8.92
C MET A 277 -2.16 3.26 -10.07
N ARG A 278 -2.54 4.51 -9.78
CA ARG A 278 -2.81 5.51 -10.83
C ARG A 278 -1.57 5.83 -11.67
N LEU A 279 -0.42 5.99 -11.02
CA LEU A 279 0.85 6.26 -11.72
C LEU A 279 1.33 5.02 -12.49
N ALA A 280 1.20 3.83 -11.92
CA ALA A 280 1.51 2.57 -12.60
C ALA A 280 0.65 2.38 -13.85
N GLN A 281 -0.66 2.70 -13.79
CA GLN A 281 -1.55 2.67 -14.94
C GLN A 281 -1.08 3.61 -16.07
N GLN A 282 -0.64 4.83 -15.73
CA GLN A 282 -0.09 5.76 -16.71
C GLN A 282 1.19 5.25 -17.37
N LEU A 283 2.09 4.65 -16.57
CA LEU A 283 3.34 4.07 -17.09
C LEU A 283 3.07 2.86 -17.99
N TYR A 284 2.07 2.05 -17.68
CA TYR A 284 1.66 0.90 -18.50
C TYR A 284 1.00 1.33 -19.80
N GLU A 285 0.02 2.24 -19.75
CA GLU A 285 -0.76 2.66 -20.94
C GLU A 285 0.06 3.45 -21.96
N GLY A 286 1.11 4.12 -21.51
CA GLY A 286 2.05 4.82 -22.35
C GLY A 286 2.26 6.27 -21.97
N VAL A 287 3.51 6.69 -22.05
CA VAL A 287 3.98 8.05 -21.83
C VAL A 287 4.74 8.51 -23.08
N ASP A 288 4.61 9.79 -23.42
CA ASP A 288 5.36 10.38 -24.53
C ASP A 288 6.82 10.55 -24.13
N ILE A 289 7.70 9.77 -24.75
CA ILE A 289 9.16 9.84 -24.57
C ILE A 289 9.78 10.61 -25.73
N LYS A 290 10.53 11.65 -25.43
CA LYS A 290 11.22 12.49 -26.43
C LYS A 290 12.04 11.62 -27.38
N GLY A 291 11.77 11.74 -28.68
CA GLY A 291 12.44 10.94 -29.73
C GLY A 291 11.83 9.56 -29.97
N ASN A 292 11.04 9.00 -29.05
CA ASN A 292 10.43 7.68 -29.17
C ASN A 292 8.90 7.71 -29.34
N GLY A 293 8.25 8.87 -29.04
CA GLY A 293 6.81 9.02 -29.00
C GLY A 293 6.17 8.21 -27.85
N THR A 294 4.86 7.96 -27.90
CA THR A 294 4.14 7.28 -26.81
C THR A 294 4.53 5.80 -26.76
N VAL A 295 4.98 5.34 -25.58
CA VAL A 295 5.39 3.95 -25.31
C VAL A 295 4.96 3.52 -23.90
N GLY A 296 4.55 2.28 -23.74
CA GLY A 296 4.36 1.65 -22.42
C GLY A 296 5.71 1.39 -21.76
N LEU A 297 5.89 1.85 -20.53
CA LEU A 297 7.16 1.78 -19.83
C LEU A 297 7.28 0.59 -18.89
N ILE A 298 6.15 0.03 -18.44
CA ILE A 298 6.10 -1.13 -17.55
C ILE A 298 5.15 -2.20 -18.08
N SER A 299 5.32 -3.43 -17.63
CA SER A 299 4.39 -4.53 -17.82
C SER A 299 3.09 -4.29 -17.04
N TYR A 300 2.11 -5.16 -17.25
CA TYR A 300 0.79 -5.04 -16.63
C TYR A 300 0.88 -4.98 -15.10
N LEU A 301 0.17 -4.03 -14.51
CA LEU A 301 0.34 -3.62 -13.12
C LEU A 301 -0.50 -4.40 -12.10
N ARG A 302 -1.52 -5.14 -12.54
CA ARG A 302 -2.36 -5.95 -11.65
C ARG A 302 -1.94 -7.40 -11.75
N THR A 303 -1.01 -7.80 -10.92
CA THR A 303 -0.43 -9.14 -10.90
C THR A 303 -0.01 -9.54 -9.48
N ASP A 304 -0.17 -10.79 -9.17
CA ASP A 304 0.38 -11.48 -7.98
C ASP A 304 1.57 -12.36 -8.35
N SER A 305 1.92 -12.44 -9.64
CA SER A 305 3.04 -13.23 -10.15
C SER A 305 4.37 -12.50 -9.99
N THR A 306 5.40 -13.24 -9.62
CA THR A 306 6.82 -12.82 -9.66
C THR A 306 7.57 -13.38 -10.87
N ARG A 307 6.88 -14.07 -11.78
CA ARG A 307 7.44 -14.66 -12.99
C ARG A 307 7.91 -13.58 -13.97
N ILE A 308 8.98 -13.87 -14.69
CA ILE A 308 9.55 -13.03 -15.75
C ILE A 308 9.64 -13.88 -17.01
N SER A 309 9.30 -13.32 -18.18
CA SER A 309 9.48 -14.01 -19.46
C SER A 309 10.95 -14.28 -19.75
N GLU A 310 11.24 -15.35 -20.47
CA GLU A 310 12.61 -15.74 -20.84
C GLU A 310 13.33 -14.63 -21.64
N GLU A 311 12.57 -13.92 -22.49
CA GLU A 311 13.11 -12.79 -23.26
C GLU A 311 13.55 -11.64 -22.33
N ALA A 312 12.67 -11.21 -21.41
CA ALA A 312 12.99 -10.12 -20.48
C ALA A 312 14.11 -10.50 -19.50
N ASP A 313 14.16 -11.76 -19.07
CA ASP A 313 15.23 -12.27 -18.21
C ASP A 313 16.59 -12.26 -18.93
N THR A 314 16.62 -12.72 -20.18
CA THR A 314 17.84 -12.73 -21.01
C THR A 314 18.34 -11.29 -21.26
N LEU A 315 17.45 -10.38 -21.64
CA LEU A 315 17.81 -8.98 -21.88
C LEU A 315 18.34 -8.32 -20.59
N ALA A 316 17.72 -8.60 -19.45
CA ALA A 316 18.18 -8.06 -18.17
C ALA A 316 19.57 -8.57 -17.79
N ARG A 317 19.87 -9.86 -18.01
CA ARG A 317 21.19 -10.41 -17.71
C ARG A 317 22.27 -9.84 -18.62
N ASN A 318 22.00 -9.75 -19.91
CA ASN A 318 22.95 -9.14 -20.86
C ASN A 318 23.24 -7.68 -20.43
N PHE A 319 22.19 -6.94 -20.09
CA PHE A 319 22.35 -5.59 -19.58
C PHE A 319 23.21 -5.52 -18.32
N ILE A 320 22.99 -6.42 -17.35
CA ILE A 320 23.78 -6.47 -16.11
C ILE A 320 25.23 -6.82 -16.41
N GLN A 321 25.50 -7.78 -17.30
CA GLN A 321 26.86 -8.13 -17.71
C GLN A 321 27.59 -6.95 -18.35
N GLU A 322 26.93 -6.22 -19.24
CA GLU A 322 27.51 -5.06 -19.94
C GLU A 322 27.75 -3.86 -19.00
N GLN A 323 26.84 -3.58 -18.07
CA GLN A 323 26.88 -2.37 -17.24
C GLN A 323 27.60 -2.56 -15.89
N TYR A 324 27.54 -3.75 -15.31
CA TYR A 324 28.07 -4.04 -13.97
C TYR A 324 29.16 -5.12 -13.97
N GLY A 325 29.25 -5.92 -15.03
CA GLY A 325 30.20 -7.02 -15.17
C GLY A 325 29.57 -8.39 -14.92
N GLU A 326 30.20 -9.43 -15.45
CA GLU A 326 29.72 -10.82 -15.42
C GLU A 326 29.56 -11.36 -13.98
N GLN A 327 30.38 -10.88 -13.05
CA GLN A 327 30.30 -11.27 -11.64
C GLN A 327 29.01 -10.85 -10.97
N TYR A 328 28.26 -9.84 -11.48
CA TYR A 328 26.99 -9.37 -10.92
C TYR A 328 25.76 -10.10 -11.47
N ALA A 329 25.83 -10.71 -12.65
CA ALA A 329 24.68 -11.38 -13.24
C ALA A 329 24.39 -12.69 -12.52
N ALA A 330 23.12 -12.88 -12.09
CA ALA A 330 22.69 -14.17 -11.53
C ALA A 330 22.70 -15.24 -12.62
N LYS A 331 23.01 -16.49 -12.26
CA LYS A 331 22.77 -17.64 -13.14
C LYS A 331 21.26 -17.81 -13.33
N GLY A 332 20.84 -18.24 -14.54
CA GLY A 332 19.43 -18.53 -14.80
C GLY A 332 18.87 -19.47 -13.75
N GLU A 333 17.64 -19.21 -13.32
CA GLU A 333 16.93 -20.22 -12.54
C GLU A 333 16.74 -21.45 -13.44
N GLU A 334 17.26 -22.60 -13.01
CA GLU A 334 16.85 -23.88 -13.57
C GLU A 334 15.32 -23.97 -13.38
N LYS A 335 14.60 -24.35 -14.44
CA LYS A 335 13.14 -24.52 -14.42
C LYS A 335 12.77 -25.39 -13.21
N LYS A 336 12.42 -24.79 -12.09
CA LYS A 336 11.70 -25.50 -11.04
C LYS A 336 10.35 -25.85 -11.62
N ALA A 337 10.01 -27.14 -11.59
CA ALA A 337 8.71 -27.64 -12.02
C ALA A 337 7.61 -26.77 -11.44
N GLU A 338 6.86 -26.10 -12.30
CA GLU A 338 5.81 -25.16 -11.97
C GLU A 338 4.78 -25.87 -11.08
N LYS A 339 4.43 -25.23 -9.96
CA LYS A 339 3.19 -25.57 -9.27
C LYS A 339 2.04 -25.29 -10.24
N LYS A 340 1.30 -26.31 -10.59
CA LYS A 340 0.21 -26.33 -11.60
C LYS A 340 -0.97 -25.35 -11.38
N ASN A 341 -0.90 -24.42 -10.45
CA ASN A 341 -2.03 -23.58 -10.01
C ASN A 341 -1.76 -22.06 -10.03
N VAL A 342 -0.86 -21.59 -10.89
CA VAL A 342 -0.72 -20.14 -11.12
C VAL A 342 -1.40 -19.85 -12.45
N GLN A 343 -2.27 -18.85 -12.50
CA GLN A 343 -2.78 -18.28 -13.75
C GLN A 343 -1.60 -17.89 -14.64
N ASP A 344 -1.26 -18.74 -15.57
CA ASP A 344 0.02 -18.82 -16.30
C ASP A 344 0.29 -17.63 -17.24
N ALA A 345 -0.61 -16.65 -17.27
CA ALA A 345 -0.59 -15.52 -18.20
C ALA A 345 0.10 -14.25 -17.65
N HIS A 346 0.25 -14.11 -16.31
CA HIS A 346 0.74 -12.86 -15.73
C HIS A 346 2.23 -12.91 -15.42
N GLU A 347 2.92 -11.82 -15.74
CA GLU A 347 4.30 -11.55 -15.33
C GLU A 347 4.32 -10.56 -14.15
N ALA A 348 5.48 -10.48 -13.48
CA ALA A 348 5.76 -9.44 -12.51
C ALA A 348 5.78 -8.04 -13.15
N ILE A 349 5.64 -7.01 -12.32
CA ILE A 349 5.76 -5.62 -12.76
C ILE A 349 7.24 -5.32 -13.00
N ARG A 350 7.58 -5.02 -14.27
CA ARG A 350 8.94 -4.76 -14.73
C ARG A 350 8.98 -3.67 -15.80
N PRO A 351 10.13 -3.05 -16.08
CA PRO A 351 10.25 -2.21 -17.27
C PRO A 351 10.06 -3.04 -18.54
N THR A 352 9.44 -2.45 -19.55
CA THR A 352 9.28 -3.08 -20.89
C THR A 352 10.61 -3.17 -21.64
N ASP A 353 11.55 -2.31 -21.28
CA ASP A 353 12.88 -2.21 -21.88
C ASP A 353 13.89 -1.82 -20.79
N VAL A 354 14.73 -2.76 -20.38
CA VAL A 354 15.71 -2.57 -19.31
C VAL A 354 16.79 -1.53 -19.68
N THR A 355 17.08 -1.35 -20.99
CA THR A 355 18.06 -0.38 -21.48
C THR A 355 17.57 1.06 -21.37
N ARG A 356 16.26 1.25 -21.16
CA ARG A 356 15.66 2.57 -20.95
C ARG A 356 15.89 3.03 -19.52
N LEU A 357 17.12 3.48 -19.26
CA LEU A 357 17.55 3.97 -17.95
C LEU A 357 16.63 5.10 -17.46
N PRO A 358 16.23 5.10 -16.18
CA PRO A 358 15.41 6.18 -15.62
C PRO A 358 15.99 7.57 -15.87
N ALA A 359 17.30 7.73 -15.74
CA ALA A 359 17.99 9.00 -15.96
C ALA A 359 17.79 9.57 -17.39
N LEU A 360 17.76 8.70 -18.41
CA LEU A 360 17.63 9.10 -19.82
C LEU A 360 16.24 9.61 -20.18
N ILE A 361 15.19 9.17 -19.44
CA ILE A 361 13.79 9.53 -19.73
C ILE A 361 13.21 10.49 -18.69
N LYS A 362 14.02 10.98 -17.76
CA LYS A 362 13.59 11.82 -16.63
C LYS A 362 12.80 13.06 -17.09
N GLU A 363 13.25 13.72 -18.15
CA GLU A 363 12.62 14.93 -18.70
C GLU A 363 11.24 14.67 -19.32
N SER A 364 10.97 13.44 -19.74
CA SER A 364 9.69 13.03 -20.33
C SER A 364 8.65 12.62 -19.29
N LEU A 365 9.05 12.48 -18.02
CA LEU A 365 8.21 12.01 -16.92
C LEU A 365 7.92 13.11 -15.92
N SER A 366 6.72 13.11 -15.36
CA SER A 366 6.48 13.88 -14.14
C SER A 366 7.37 13.35 -13.01
N ARG A 367 7.63 14.19 -12.00
CA ARG A 367 8.46 13.82 -10.85
C ARG A 367 7.99 12.51 -10.19
N ASP A 368 6.70 12.32 -10.04
CA ASP A 368 6.15 11.13 -9.38
C ASP A 368 6.20 9.90 -10.29
N GLN A 369 5.95 10.05 -11.59
CA GLN A 369 6.13 8.98 -12.58
C GLN A 369 7.60 8.52 -12.64
N PHE A 370 8.53 9.47 -12.66
CA PHE A 370 9.96 9.17 -12.63
C PHE A 370 10.36 8.36 -11.39
N ARG A 371 9.93 8.79 -10.21
CA ARG A 371 10.27 8.08 -8.95
C ARG A 371 9.70 6.66 -8.93
N LEU A 372 8.46 6.47 -9.39
CA LEU A 372 7.85 5.14 -9.44
C LEU A 372 8.52 4.25 -10.49
N TYR A 373 8.80 4.78 -11.70
CA TYR A 373 9.50 4.04 -12.73
C TYR A 373 10.90 3.63 -12.27
N GLN A 374 11.64 4.55 -11.64
CA GLN A 374 12.97 4.27 -11.09
C GLN A 374 12.93 3.16 -10.03
N LEU A 375 11.92 3.16 -9.16
CA LEU A 375 11.73 2.11 -8.16
C LEU A 375 11.50 0.74 -8.82
N ILE A 376 10.62 0.68 -9.82
CA ILE A 376 10.31 -0.56 -10.56
C ILE A 376 11.55 -1.04 -11.32
N TRP A 377 12.24 -0.14 -12.01
CA TRP A 377 13.44 -0.47 -12.78
C TRP A 377 14.56 -1.02 -11.89
N LYS A 378 14.88 -0.33 -10.81
CA LYS A 378 15.92 -0.75 -9.86
C LYS A 378 15.61 -2.12 -9.25
N ARG A 379 14.35 -2.34 -8.83
CA ARG A 379 13.91 -3.61 -8.26
C ARG A 379 14.04 -4.75 -9.24
N PHE A 380 13.64 -4.54 -10.49
CA PHE A 380 13.74 -5.54 -11.55
C PHE A 380 15.18 -5.92 -11.84
N VAL A 381 16.06 -4.94 -12.06
CA VAL A 381 17.49 -5.20 -12.31
C VAL A 381 18.11 -5.94 -11.13
N ALA A 382 17.90 -5.44 -9.91
CA ALA A 382 18.39 -6.08 -8.69
C ALA A 382 17.95 -7.54 -8.57
N SER A 383 16.69 -7.85 -8.94
CA SER A 383 16.15 -9.20 -8.87
C SER A 383 16.85 -10.21 -9.80
N ARG A 384 17.61 -9.73 -10.78
CA ARG A 384 18.40 -10.55 -11.74
C ARG A 384 19.90 -10.54 -11.43
N MET A 385 20.29 -9.90 -10.30
CA MET A 385 21.68 -9.83 -9.84
C MET A 385 21.99 -10.88 -8.78
N LYS A 386 23.28 -11.17 -8.62
CA LYS A 386 23.75 -12.09 -7.57
C LYS A 386 23.49 -11.52 -6.17
N PRO A 387 23.35 -12.40 -5.16
CA PRO A 387 23.22 -11.99 -3.76
C PRO A 387 24.42 -11.15 -3.29
N ALA A 388 24.16 -10.29 -2.31
CA ALA A 388 25.25 -9.67 -1.57
C ALA A 388 25.84 -10.67 -0.56
N VAL A 389 27.15 -10.59 -0.34
CA VAL A 389 27.91 -11.49 0.54
C VAL A 389 28.54 -10.71 1.67
N TYR A 390 28.33 -11.15 2.87
CA TYR A 390 28.92 -10.59 4.09
C TYR A 390 29.80 -11.63 4.77
N GLU A 391 30.99 -11.23 5.16
CA GLU A 391 31.79 -11.93 6.16
C GLU A 391 31.23 -11.59 7.54
N THR A 392 30.92 -12.59 8.34
CA THR A 392 30.38 -12.39 9.68
C THR A 392 31.35 -12.92 10.72
N THR A 393 31.51 -12.19 11.81
CA THR A 393 32.27 -12.65 12.98
C THR A 393 31.37 -12.51 14.19
N SER A 394 31.14 -13.57 14.92
CA SER A 394 30.40 -13.61 16.17
C SER A 394 31.32 -14.04 17.30
N VAL A 395 31.37 -13.25 18.36
CA VAL A 395 32.25 -13.49 19.51
C VAL A 395 31.37 -13.68 20.74
N LYS A 396 31.70 -14.72 21.51
CA LYS A 396 31.18 -14.92 22.87
C LYS A 396 32.25 -14.58 23.89
N ILE A 397 31.91 -13.75 24.86
CA ILE A 397 32.75 -13.33 25.94
C ILE A 397 32.18 -13.89 27.23
N ALA A 398 32.96 -14.68 27.94
CA ALA A 398 32.56 -15.24 29.22
C ALA A 398 32.96 -14.29 30.36
N GLY A 399 32.06 -14.08 31.32
CA GLY A 399 32.27 -13.40 32.57
C GLY A 399 31.57 -14.20 33.68
N GLY A 400 32.35 -14.95 34.50
CA GLY A 400 31.75 -15.90 35.43
C GLY A 400 30.87 -16.95 34.74
N GLU A 401 29.64 -17.08 35.18
CA GLU A 401 28.65 -17.98 34.55
C GLU A 401 27.94 -17.37 33.33
N TYR A 402 28.15 -16.08 33.07
CA TYR A 402 27.42 -15.33 32.08
C TYR A 402 28.20 -15.17 30.77
N ILE A 403 27.46 -15.05 29.70
CA ILE A 403 27.94 -14.85 28.33
C ILE A 403 27.46 -13.49 27.80
N PHE A 404 28.38 -12.74 27.24
CA PHE A 404 28.10 -11.58 26.41
C PHE A 404 28.39 -11.89 24.94
N THR A 405 27.63 -11.33 24.04
CA THR A 405 27.77 -11.56 22.60
C THR A 405 27.97 -10.27 21.85
N VAL A 406 28.85 -10.30 20.87
CA VAL A 406 29.02 -9.24 19.91
C VAL A 406 29.21 -9.81 18.53
N SER A 407 28.61 -9.18 17.51
CA SER A 407 28.72 -9.63 16.12
C SER A 407 29.16 -8.47 15.23
N ALA A 408 29.96 -8.77 14.23
CA ALA A 408 30.32 -7.86 13.16
C ALA A 408 29.99 -8.49 11.81
N SER A 409 29.60 -7.63 10.85
CA SER A 409 29.39 -8.03 9.46
C SER A 409 30.13 -7.07 8.55
N LYS A 410 30.94 -7.60 7.64
CA LYS A 410 31.63 -6.82 6.62
C LYS A 410 31.11 -7.19 5.26
N LEU A 411 30.66 -6.22 4.47
CA LEU A 411 30.28 -6.44 3.09
C LEU A 411 31.51 -6.81 2.25
N ILE A 412 31.50 -8.00 1.66
CA ILE A 412 32.57 -8.52 0.80
C ILE A 412 32.23 -8.32 -0.66
N PHE A 413 30.96 -8.56 -1.01
CA PHE A 413 30.44 -8.38 -2.35
C PHE A 413 29.04 -7.75 -2.24
N ASP A 414 28.84 -6.62 -2.88
CA ASP A 414 27.60 -5.85 -2.80
C ASP A 414 26.46 -6.45 -3.65
N GLY A 415 26.79 -7.19 -4.72
CA GLY A 415 25.80 -7.84 -5.58
C GLY A 415 24.68 -6.90 -6.00
N PHE A 416 23.42 -7.31 -5.77
CA PHE A 416 22.26 -6.51 -6.11
C PHE A 416 22.18 -5.15 -5.39
N MET A 417 22.88 -5.00 -4.28
CA MET A 417 22.87 -3.76 -3.49
C MET A 417 23.56 -2.60 -4.20
N SER A 418 24.37 -2.87 -5.22
CA SER A 418 24.92 -1.82 -6.11
C SER A 418 23.85 -1.02 -6.86
N VAL A 419 22.63 -1.60 -7.01
CA VAL A 419 21.51 -0.97 -7.72
C VAL A 419 20.36 -0.63 -6.78
N TYR A 420 20.09 -1.50 -5.80
CA TYR A 420 18.91 -1.45 -4.96
C TYR A 420 19.25 -1.73 -3.50
N THR A 421 19.26 -0.65 -2.69
CA THR A 421 19.38 -0.69 -1.23
C THR A 421 18.07 -0.26 -0.58
N GLN A 422 17.69 -0.91 0.51
CA GLN A 422 16.53 -0.52 1.33
C GLN A 422 17.02 0.37 2.48
N GLU A 423 16.28 1.42 2.83
CA GLU A 423 16.68 2.43 3.83
C GLU A 423 17.03 1.88 5.23
N ASP A 424 16.53 0.68 5.58
CA ASP A 424 16.82 0.05 6.88
C ASP A 424 18.25 -0.52 6.99
N GLU A 425 19.05 -0.45 5.94
CA GLU A 425 20.33 -1.13 5.82
C GLU A 425 21.54 -0.31 6.26
N GLU A 426 21.39 1.01 6.34
CA GLU A 426 22.50 1.91 6.73
C GLU A 426 22.83 1.84 8.23
N LYS A 427 21.97 1.24 9.05
CA LYS A 427 22.10 1.25 10.53
C LYS A 427 22.82 0.05 11.14
N THR A 428 23.30 -0.92 10.36
CA THR A 428 24.10 -2.00 10.91
C THR A 428 25.49 -1.44 11.25
N GLN A 429 25.67 -1.02 12.49
CA GLN A 429 26.98 -0.61 13.00
C GLN A 429 27.95 -1.77 12.83
N ASN A 430 28.87 -1.64 11.91
CA ASN A 430 29.96 -2.56 11.72
C ASN A 430 30.94 -2.41 12.89
N ASN A 431 30.81 -3.26 13.88
CA ASN A 431 31.74 -3.32 15.00
C ASN A 431 33.04 -4.01 14.52
N LEU A 432 33.82 -3.32 13.69
CA LEU A 432 35.06 -3.85 13.08
C LEU A 432 36.12 -4.27 14.10
N LEU A 433 36.00 -3.83 15.34
CA LEU A 433 36.88 -4.17 16.46
C LEU A 433 36.93 -5.68 16.79
N VAL A 434 35.92 -6.43 16.40
CA VAL A 434 35.82 -7.87 16.62
C VAL A 434 36.86 -8.67 15.84
N LYS A 435 37.44 -8.10 14.78
CA LYS A 435 38.39 -8.80 13.87
C LYS A 435 39.73 -9.17 14.49
N GLY A 436 40.14 -8.49 15.56
CA GLY A 436 41.42 -8.73 16.24
C GLY A 436 41.30 -9.60 17.49
N LEU A 437 40.10 -10.17 17.73
CA LEU A 437 39.87 -11.02 18.90
C LEU A 437 40.09 -12.49 18.56
N ASP A 438 40.94 -13.15 19.35
CA ASP A 438 41.14 -14.60 19.31
C ASP A 438 40.55 -15.25 20.55
N GLU A 439 40.30 -16.55 20.49
CA GLU A 439 39.92 -17.33 21.68
C GLU A 439 40.97 -17.14 22.81
N HIS A 440 40.46 -17.06 24.00
CA HIS A 440 41.23 -16.78 25.23
C HIS A 440 41.81 -15.35 25.40
N THR A 441 41.47 -14.42 24.48
CA THR A 441 41.83 -13.01 24.68
C THR A 441 41.16 -12.48 25.94
N GLU A 442 41.97 -11.98 26.89
CA GLU A 442 41.47 -11.32 28.09
C GLU A 442 40.99 -9.90 27.76
N LEU A 443 39.84 -9.55 28.27
CA LEU A 443 39.22 -8.24 28.08
C LEU A 443 39.06 -7.52 29.42
N LYS A 444 39.38 -6.25 29.43
CA LYS A 444 39.18 -5.43 30.64
C LYS A 444 37.81 -4.74 30.54
N LEU A 445 36.90 -5.08 31.46
CA LEU A 445 35.67 -4.36 31.64
C LEU A 445 35.96 -2.89 31.99
N GLN A 446 35.29 -1.97 31.30
CA GLN A 446 35.32 -0.54 31.61
C GLN A 446 34.07 -0.12 32.36
N ASP A 447 32.90 -0.55 31.88
CA ASP A 447 31.61 -0.18 32.45
C ASP A 447 30.51 -1.13 31.98
N PHE A 448 29.36 -1.07 32.63
CA PHE A 448 28.13 -1.67 32.22
C PHE A 448 27.14 -0.58 31.85
N ASP A 449 26.52 -0.70 30.65
CA ASP A 449 25.37 0.13 30.22
C ASP A 449 24.09 -0.70 30.40
N SER A 450 23.28 -0.29 31.35
CA SER A 450 21.99 -0.92 31.63
C SER A 450 20.86 0.05 31.36
N GLN A 451 19.84 -0.40 30.59
CA GLN A 451 18.72 0.43 30.22
C GLN A 451 17.39 -0.27 30.53
N GLN A 452 16.48 0.49 31.12
CA GLN A 452 15.10 0.09 31.35
C GLN A 452 14.30 0.29 30.08
N HIS A 453 13.49 -0.69 29.74
CA HIS A 453 12.57 -0.66 28.60
C HIS A 453 11.21 -1.17 29.02
N PHE A 454 10.21 -0.79 28.24
CA PHE A 454 8.86 -1.36 28.31
C PHE A 454 8.48 -1.89 26.95
N THR A 455 7.84 -3.06 26.92
CA THR A 455 7.27 -3.58 25.68
C THR A 455 6.31 -2.56 25.09
N GLN A 456 6.26 -2.48 23.77
CA GLN A 456 5.41 -1.53 23.07
C GLN A 456 4.20 -2.25 22.46
N PRO A 457 3.03 -1.61 22.38
CA PRO A 457 1.89 -2.19 21.70
C PRO A 457 2.20 -2.45 20.24
N PRO A 458 1.45 -3.34 19.57
CA PRO A 458 1.58 -3.50 18.13
C PRO A 458 1.31 -2.17 17.42
N ALA A 459 2.01 -1.90 16.33
CA ALA A 459 1.84 -0.66 15.59
C ALA A 459 0.47 -0.62 14.89
N HIS A 460 -0.12 0.57 14.79
CA HIS A 460 -1.28 0.81 13.95
C HIS A 460 -1.00 0.40 12.50
N TYR A 461 -2.04 -0.03 11.81
CA TYR A 461 -1.89 -0.29 10.38
C TYR A 461 -1.55 0.97 9.59
N THR A 462 -0.66 0.82 8.62
CA THR A 462 -0.49 1.75 7.51
C THR A 462 -1.18 1.18 6.27
N GLU A 463 -1.37 1.96 5.20
CA GLU A 463 -1.86 1.39 3.93
C GLU A 463 -0.99 0.20 3.47
N ALA A 464 0.33 0.32 3.62
CA ALA A 464 1.29 -0.72 3.23
C ALA A 464 1.14 -2.00 4.06
N SER A 465 1.11 -1.88 5.39
CA SER A 465 0.97 -3.05 6.26
C SER A 465 -0.41 -3.70 6.14
N LEU A 466 -1.47 -2.91 5.89
CA LEU A 466 -2.79 -3.45 5.63
C LEU A 466 -2.85 -4.23 4.32
N VAL A 467 -2.26 -3.72 3.23
CA VAL A 467 -2.14 -4.47 1.96
C VAL A 467 -1.40 -5.79 2.17
N LYS A 468 -0.28 -5.75 2.91
CA LYS A 468 0.49 -6.96 3.24
C LYS A 468 -0.36 -7.98 4.00
N THR A 469 -1.05 -7.55 5.05
CA THR A 469 -1.92 -8.43 5.84
C THR A 469 -3.07 -9.01 5.02
N LEU A 470 -3.72 -8.20 4.17
CA LEU A 470 -4.77 -8.69 3.27
C LEU A 470 -4.25 -9.76 2.31
N GLU A 471 -3.07 -9.55 1.72
CA GLU A 471 -2.41 -10.53 0.85
C GLU A 471 -2.08 -11.83 1.59
N GLU A 472 -1.44 -11.74 2.77
CA GLU A 472 -1.06 -12.89 3.61
C GLU A 472 -2.27 -13.72 4.05
N LEU A 473 -3.40 -13.07 4.29
CA LEU A 473 -4.66 -13.71 4.66
C LEU A 473 -5.49 -14.18 3.45
N GLY A 474 -5.05 -13.93 2.22
CA GLY A 474 -5.77 -14.29 0.99
C GLY A 474 -7.02 -13.45 0.73
N ILE A 475 -7.15 -12.27 1.36
CA ILE A 475 -8.31 -11.39 1.27
C ILE A 475 -8.10 -10.32 0.20
N GLY A 476 -8.99 -10.28 -0.77
CA GLY A 476 -8.86 -9.40 -1.93
C GLY A 476 -7.86 -9.93 -2.94
N ARG A 477 -7.67 -9.17 -4.00
CA ARG A 477 -6.77 -9.49 -5.13
C ARG A 477 -6.12 -8.19 -5.62
N PRO A 478 -5.13 -8.22 -6.52
CA PRO A 478 -4.46 -7.04 -7.05
C PRO A 478 -5.37 -5.89 -7.48
N SER A 479 -6.56 -6.20 -8.00
CA SER A 479 -7.55 -5.20 -8.42
C SER A 479 -8.31 -4.54 -7.26
N THR A 480 -8.32 -5.12 -6.06
CA THR A 480 -9.21 -4.70 -4.95
C THR A 480 -8.49 -4.05 -3.77
N TYR A 481 -7.17 -4.24 -3.57
CA TYR A 481 -6.45 -3.68 -2.42
C TYR A 481 -6.60 -2.15 -2.31
N ALA A 482 -6.17 -1.41 -3.31
CA ALA A 482 -6.24 0.05 -3.30
C ALA A 482 -7.69 0.59 -3.26
N PRO A 483 -8.67 0.05 -4.03
CA PRO A 483 -10.07 0.45 -3.92
C PRO A 483 -10.66 0.22 -2.52
N THR A 484 -10.36 -0.91 -1.86
CA THR A 484 -10.84 -1.22 -0.52
C THR A 484 -10.37 -0.17 0.49
N ILE A 485 -9.05 0.10 0.53
CA ILE A 485 -8.47 1.09 1.44
C ILE A 485 -9.02 2.49 1.16
N THR A 486 -9.11 2.86 -0.12
CA THR A 486 -9.68 4.14 -0.53
C THR A 486 -11.13 4.27 -0.07
N THR A 487 -11.91 3.20 -0.15
CA THR A 487 -13.32 3.19 0.22
C THR A 487 -13.52 3.36 1.72
N ILE A 488 -12.82 2.62 2.57
CA ILE A 488 -12.97 2.72 4.03
C ILE A 488 -12.53 4.10 4.55
N ILE A 489 -11.53 4.72 3.93
CA ILE A 489 -11.11 6.10 4.24
C ILE A 489 -12.15 7.11 3.73
N ALA A 490 -12.64 6.96 2.49
CA ALA A 490 -13.64 7.86 1.91
C ALA A 490 -14.98 7.79 2.65
N ARG A 491 -15.38 6.63 3.18
CA ARG A 491 -16.55 6.42 4.02
C ARG A 491 -16.33 6.90 5.46
N ARG A 492 -15.11 7.28 5.81
CA ARG A 492 -14.72 7.74 7.15
C ARG A 492 -14.90 6.68 8.23
N TYR A 493 -14.81 5.43 7.85
CA TYR A 493 -14.69 4.34 8.82
C TYR A 493 -13.29 4.34 9.45
N VAL A 494 -12.33 4.82 8.69
CA VAL A 494 -10.92 4.93 9.08
C VAL A 494 -10.42 6.33 8.77
N ALA A 495 -9.72 6.94 9.71
CA ALA A 495 -8.97 8.17 9.53
C ALA A 495 -7.50 7.84 9.23
N LYS A 496 -6.88 8.63 8.37
CA LYS A 496 -5.45 8.54 8.12
C LYS A 496 -4.74 9.75 8.69
N GLU A 497 -3.87 9.51 9.67
CA GLU A 497 -3.01 10.53 10.27
C GLU A 497 -1.56 10.18 9.96
N GLN A 498 -0.86 11.08 9.29
CA GLN A 498 0.46 10.81 8.73
C GLN A 498 0.48 9.56 7.85
N LYS A 499 1.01 8.44 8.34
CA LYS A 499 1.04 7.13 7.65
C LYS A 499 0.07 6.12 8.26
N ASN A 500 -0.38 6.34 9.50
CA ASN A 500 -1.18 5.40 10.27
C ASN A 500 -2.67 5.52 9.95
N LEU A 501 -3.35 4.40 10.06
CA LEU A 501 -4.80 4.27 9.93
C LEU A 501 -5.39 4.05 11.31
N TYR A 502 -6.37 4.87 11.67
CA TYR A 502 -7.07 4.82 12.96
C TYR A 502 -8.54 4.53 12.73
N MET A 503 -9.13 3.67 13.54
CA MET A 503 -10.58 3.47 13.58
C MET A 503 -11.25 4.77 14.03
N THR A 504 -12.28 5.19 13.34
CA THR A 504 -13.12 6.31 13.80
C THR A 504 -14.28 5.76 14.63
N GLU A 505 -14.91 6.62 15.43
CA GLU A 505 -16.15 6.25 16.16
C GLU A 505 -17.23 5.68 15.21
N LEU A 506 -17.42 6.31 14.05
CA LEU A 506 -18.32 5.78 13.01
C LEU A 506 -17.87 4.40 12.51
N GLY A 507 -16.58 4.21 12.30
CA GLY A 507 -16.01 2.94 11.88
C GLY A 507 -16.23 1.85 12.92
N GLU A 508 -16.05 2.17 14.19
CA GLU A 508 -16.28 1.28 15.32
C GLU A 508 -17.75 0.84 15.41
N VAL A 509 -18.68 1.78 15.32
CA VAL A 509 -20.12 1.47 15.32
C VAL A 509 -20.51 0.56 14.16
N VAL A 510 -20.01 0.86 12.93
CA VAL A 510 -20.25 0.02 11.74
C VAL A 510 -19.61 -1.36 11.92
N ASN A 511 -18.37 -1.42 12.40
CA ASN A 511 -17.65 -2.68 12.62
C ASN A 511 -18.37 -3.57 13.65
N ASN A 512 -18.77 -3.01 14.79
CA ASN A 512 -19.47 -3.73 15.85
C ASN A 512 -20.83 -4.24 15.36
N MET A 513 -21.58 -3.42 14.62
CA MET A 513 -22.83 -3.84 14.00
C MET A 513 -22.62 -4.98 13.00
N MET A 514 -21.59 -4.90 12.16
CA MET A 514 -21.25 -5.96 11.21
C MET A 514 -20.79 -7.25 11.91
N LYS A 515 -19.96 -7.15 12.96
CA LYS A 515 -19.54 -8.32 13.78
C LYS A 515 -20.72 -9.00 14.46
N LYS A 516 -21.71 -8.24 14.94
CA LYS A 516 -22.90 -8.76 15.62
C LYS A 516 -23.89 -9.40 14.65
N ALA A 517 -24.23 -8.73 13.56
CA ALA A 517 -25.32 -9.14 12.67
C ALA A 517 -24.86 -10.00 11.49
N PHE A 518 -23.61 -9.85 11.05
CA PHE A 518 -23.07 -10.50 9.85
C PHE A 518 -21.70 -11.14 10.11
N PRO A 519 -21.57 -12.00 11.15
CA PRO A 519 -20.28 -12.56 11.56
C PRO A 519 -19.57 -13.29 10.41
N SER A 520 -20.31 -14.04 9.58
CA SER A 520 -19.75 -14.76 8.42
C SER A 520 -19.20 -13.79 7.34
N ILE A 521 -19.88 -12.67 7.09
CA ILE A 521 -19.45 -11.69 6.07
C ILE A 521 -18.14 -10.99 6.46
N VAL A 522 -17.89 -10.82 7.75
CA VAL A 522 -16.67 -10.20 8.28
C VAL A 522 -15.64 -11.24 8.75
N ASP A 523 -15.91 -12.53 8.56
CA ASP A 523 -14.96 -13.58 8.88
C ASP A 523 -13.82 -13.63 7.86
N VAL A 524 -12.60 -13.68 8.39
CA VAL A 524 -11.36 -13.68 7.59
C VAL A 524 -11.25 -14.95 6.74
N ASN A 525 -11.47 -16.11 7.37
CA ASN A 525 -11.33 -17.40 6.69
C ASN A 525 -12.43 -17.61 5.65
N PHE A 526 -13.65 -17.22 5.98
CA PHE A 526 -14.78 -17.27 5.05
C PHE A 526 -14.50 -16.43 3.81
N THR A 527 -14.02 -15.20 4.01
CA THR A 527 -13.71 -14.29 2.88
C THR A 527 -12.55 -14.80 2.04
N ALA A 528 -11.48 -15.32 2.66
CA ALA A 528 -10.38 -15.95 1.93
C ALA A 528 -10.84 -17.16 1.12
N THR A 529 -11.63 -18.06 1.72
CA THR A 529 -12.22 -19.21 1.02
C THR A 529 -13.10 -18.80 -0.15
N MET A 530 -13.87 -17.72 0.00
CA MET A 530 -14.69 -17.17 -1.09
C MET A 530 -13.83 -16.62 -2.24
N GLU A 531 -12.71 -15.95 -1.93
CA GLU A 531 -11.77 -15.49 -2.94
C GLU A 531 -11.15 -16.67 -3.73
N ASP A 532 -10.80 -17.75 -3.02
CA ASP A 532 -10.28 -18.98 -3.66
C ASP A 532 -11.34 -19.71 -4.51
N LEU A 533 -12.61 -19.69 -4.07
CA LEU A 533 -13.71 -20.25 -4.88
C LEU A 533 -13.92 -19.43 -6.15
N LEU A 534 -13.80 -18.11 -6.07
CA LEU A 534 -13.92 -17.25 -7.25
C LEU A 534 -12.75 -17.46 -8.22
N ASP A 535 -11.53 -17.66 -7.75
CA ASP A 535 -10.40 -18.02 -8.62
C ASP A 535 -10.63 -19.39 -9.29
N LYS A 536 -11.20 -20.38 -8.60
CA LYS A 536 -11.60 -21.66 -9.17
C LYS A 536 -12.69 -21.55 -10.25
N VAL A 537 -13.55 -20.53 -10.17
CA VAL A 537 -14.47 -20.21 -11.28
C VAL A 537 -13.68 -19.74 -12.50
N GLY A 538 -12.67 -18.87 -12.29
CA GLY A 538 -11.77 -18.41 -13.35
C GLY A 538 -10.99 -19.54 -14.01
N ASP A 539 -10.64 -20.57 -13.24
CA ASP A 539 -9.99 -21.80 -13.74
C ASP A 539 -10.98 -22.79 -14.41
N GLY A 540 -12.28 -22.49 -14.42
CA GLY A 540 -13.33 -23.34 -15.01
C GLY A 540 -13.62 -24.62 -14.22
N THR A 541 -13.16 -24.73 -12.96
CA THR A 541 -13.37 -25.91 -12.11
C THR A 541 -14.62 -25.86 -11.26
N VAL A 542 -15.20 -24.65 -11.08
CA VAL A 542 -16.42 -24.39 -10.29
C VAL A 542 -17.38 -23.53 -11.10
N ASP A 543 -18.66 -23.91 -11.12
CA ASP A 543 -19.70 -23.08 -11.71
C ASP A 543 -20.01 -21.87 -10.83
N TRP A 544 -20.01 -20.68 -11.41
CA TRP A 544 -20.22 -19.44 -10.66
C TRP A 544 -21.62 -19.33 -10.03
N LYS A 545 -22.65 -19.90 -10.66
CA LYS A 545 -24.01 -19.92 -10.13
C LYS A 545 -24.13 -20.79 -8.86
N VAL A 546 -23.34 -21.85 -8.77
CA VAL A 546 -23.25 -22.67 -7.55
C VAL A 546 -22.69 -21.86 -6.40
N VAL A 547 -21.66 -21.05 -6.63
CA VAL A 547 -21.08 -20.18 -5.58
C VAL A 547 -22.12 -19.18 -5.07
N VAL A 548 -22.85 -18.53 -5.99
CA VAL A 548 -23.89 -17.54 -5.64
C VAL A 548 -25.07 -18.19 -4.94
N ARG A 549 -25.52 -19.34 -5.43
CA ARG A 549 -26.65 -20.11 -4.87
C ARG A 549 -26.39 -20.58 -3.44
N ASN A 550 -25.17 -20.98 -3.15
CA ASN A 550 -24.79 -21.41 -1.81
C ASN A 550 -24.62 -20.21 -0.83
N PHE A 551 -24.26 -19.05 -1.33
CA PHE A 551 -24.02 -17.85 -0.52
C PHE A 551 -25.31 -17.11 -0.15
N TYR A 552 -26.30 -17.05 -1.06
CA TYR A 552 -27.44 -16.16 -0.92
C TYR A 552 -28.38 -16.47 0.26
N PRO A 553 -28.75 -17.75 0.55
CA PRO A 553 -29.66 -18.07 1.64
C PRO A 553 -29.18 -17.57 2.99
N ASP A 554 -27.92 -17.80 3.32
CA ASP A 554 -27.32 -17.38 4.60
C ASP A 554 -27.29 -15.85 4.72
N LEU A 555 -27.00 -15.15 3.62
CA LEU A 555 -27.05 -13.69 3.59
C LEU A 555 -28.48 -13.17 3.81
N ASP A 556 -29.47 -13.76 3.14
CA ASP A 556 -30.88 -13.33 3.24
C ASP A 556 -31.45 -13.56 4.63
N GLU A 557 -31.15 -14.71 5.26
CA GLU A 557 -31.51 -15.02 6.63
C GLU A 557 -30.86 -14.05 7.62
N ALA A 558 -29.55 -13.81 7.50
CA ALA A 558 -28.83 -12.87 8.34
C ALA A 558 -29.39 -11.45 8.24
N VAL A 559 -29.74 -10.98 7.03
CA VAL A 559 -30.36 -9.66 6.83
C VAL A 559 -31.72 -9.59 7.51
N LYS A 560 -32.58 -10.60 7.34
CA LYS A 560 -33.92 -10.64 7.98
C LYS A 560 -33.83 -10.66 9.51
N ALA A 561 -32.85 -11.37 10.06
CA ALA A 561 -32.59 -11.36 11.51
C ALA A 561 -32.12 -9.97 11.96
N ALA A 562 -31.14 -9.38 11.23
CA ALA A 562 -30.58 -8.08 11.55
C ALA A 562 -31.61 -6.94 11.48
N GLU A 563 -32.59 -6.99 10.57
CA GLU A 563 -33.68 -6.00 10.49
C GLU A 563 -34.48 -5.93 11.77
N LYS A 564 -34.68 -7.08 12.42
CA LYS A 564 -35.46 -7.21 13.67
C LYS A 564 -34.61 -6.90 14.92
N ASP A 565 -33.37 -7.40 14.96
CA ASP A 565 -32.59 -7.48 16.19
C ASP A 565 -31.66 -6.27 16.40
N LEU A 566 -31.40 -5.49 15.35
CA LEU A 566 -30.53 -4.31 15.45
C LEU A 566 -31.30 -3.08 15.93
N GLU A 567 -30.79 -2.43 16.94
CA GLU A 567 -31.26 -1.14 17.42
C GLU A 567 -30.69 0.02 16.59
N GLU A 568 -31.38 1.15 16.59
CA GLU A 568 -30.86 2.37 16.01
C GLU A 568 -29.75 2.95 16.89
N VAL A 569 -28.59 3.22 16.28
CA VAL A 569 -27.45 3.86 16.95
C VAL A 569 -27.41 5.32 16.55
N LYS A 570 -27.68 6.22 17.51
CA LYS A 570 -27.49 7.67 17.32
C LYS A 570 -26.04 7.99 17.66
N LEU A 571 -25.27 8.39 16.66
CA LEU A 571 -23.97 9.00 16.90
C LEU A 571 -24.21 10.39 17.50
N GLU A 572 -23.69 10.61 18.69
CA GLU A 572 -23.71 11.95 19.29
C GLU A 572 -22.76 12.85 18.52
N ASP A 573 -23.24 14.07 18.25
CA ASP A 573 -22.38 15.07 17.62
C ASP A 573 -21.39 15.59 18.66
N GLU A 574 -20.11 15.68 18.30
CA GLU A 574 -19.08 16.28 19.14
C GLU A 574 -19.41 17.76 19.37
N VAL A 575 -19.86 18.10 20.58
CA VAL A 575 -20.23 19.46 20.98
C VAL A 575 -18.97 20.28 21.24
N THR A 576 -18.92 21.49 20.71
CA THR A 576 -17.80 22.41 20.91
C THR A 576 -18.20 23.60 21.79
N ASP A 577 -17.20 24.30 22.30
CA ASP A 577 -17.41 25.55 23.05
C ASP A 577 -17.78 26.76 22.17
N VAL A 578 -17.83 26.55 20.84
CA VAL A 578 -18.17 27.61 19.88
C VAL A 578 -19.66 27.81 19.85
N ILE A 579 -20.09 29.05 20.24
CA ILE A 579 -21.50 29.40 20.26
C ILE A 579 -21.97 29.85 18.87
N CYS A 580 -23.17 29.40 18.51
CA CYS A 580 -23.84 29.82 17.28
C CYS A 580 -24.33 31.27 17.42
N GLU A 581 -23.87 32.15 16.56
CA GLU A 581 -24.24 33.60 16.59
C GLU A 581 -25.73 33.86 16.32
N ASN A 582 -26.40 32.88 15.64
CA ASN A 582 -27.82 33.07 15.26
C ASN A 582 -28.79 32.62 16.34
N CYS A 583 -28.45 31.63 17.18
CA CYS A 583 -29.38 31.01 18.12
C CYS A 583 -28.81 30.67 19.50
N GLY A 584 -27.53 30.99 19.76
CA GLY A 584 -26.90 30.81 21.07
C GLY A 584 -26.57 29.39 21.48
N ARG A 585 -26.84 28.35 20.66
CA ARG A 585 -26.52 26.98 20.96
C ARG A 585 -25.04 26.68 20.70
N ASN A 586 -24.44 25.79 21.45
CA ASN A 586 -23.08 25.29 21.14
C ASN A 586 -23.07 24.61 19.79
N MET A 587 -22.11 24.95 18.95
CA MET A 587 -21.97 24.33 17.64
C MET A 587 -21.34 22.95 17.77
N VAL A 588 -21.69 22.06 16.85
CA VAL A 588 -21.21 20.68 16.81
C VAL A 588 -20.30 20.48 15.61
N ILE A 589 -19.34 19.58 15.76
CA ILE A 589 -18.47 19.19 14.64
C ILE A 589 -19.26 18.28 13.70
N LYS A 590 -19.43 18.73 12.48
CA LYS A 590 -19.98 17.92 11.37
C LYS A 590 -18.92 17.72 10.30
N TYR A 591 -19.14 16.69 9.51
CA TYR A 591 -18.24 16.36 8.42
C TYR A 591 -18.92 16.62 7.07
N GLY A 592 -18.33 17.48 6.25
CA GLY A 592 -18.78 17.81 4.90
C GLY A 592 -17.84 17.25 3.82
N PRO A 593 -18.15 17.50 2.53
CA PRO A 593 -17.30 17.06 1.40
C PRO A 593 -15.86 17.59 1.46
N HIS A 594 -15.64 18.71 2.17
CA HIS A 594 -14.34 19.37 2.27
C HIS A 594 -13.62 19.15 3.62
N GLY A 595 -14.17 18.30 4.51
CA GLY A 595 -13.61 18.01 5.83
C GLY A 595 -14.53 18.42 6.98
N ARG A 596 -13.95 18.56 8.19
CA ARG A 596 -14.66 18.99 9.38
C ARG A 596 -15.15 20.44 9.25
N PHE A 597 -16.35 20.71 9.74
CA PHE A 597 -16.90 22.06 9.87
C PHE A 597 -17.78 22.11 11.11
N LEU A 598 -17.98 23.30 11.65
CA LEU A 598 -18.91 23.54 12.75
C LEU A 598 -20.30 23.80 12.19
N ALA A 599 -21.29 23.09 12.70
CA ALA A 599 -22.69 23.28 12.35
C ALA A 599 -23.51 23.56 13.59
N CYS A 600 -24.55 24.38 13.43
CA CYS A 600 -25.52 24.56 14.51
C CYS A 600 -26.41 23.30 14.64
N PRO A 601 -26.59 22.73 15.85
CA PRO A 601 -27.47 21.59 16.06
C PRO A 601 -28.96 21.95 15.89
N GLY A 602 -29.31 23.22 15.78
CA GLY A 602 -30.66 23.67 15.52
C GLY A 602 -31.14 23.55 14.08
N PHE A 603 -30.42 22.82 13.21
CA PHE A 603 -30.90 22.52 11.85
C PHE A 603 -32.20 21.70 11.89
N PRO A 604 -33.24 22.02 11.06
CA PRO A 604 -33.23 22.90 9.90
C PRO A 604 -33.56 24.38 10.20
N GLU A 605 -33.96 24.76 11.43
CA GLU A 605 -34.36 26.11 11.80
C GLU A 605 -33.17 27.09 11.81
N CYS A 606 -32.03 26.62 12.30
CA CYS A 606 -30.79 27.39 12.27
C CYS A 606 -29.76 26.67 11.37
N ARG A 607 -29.42 27.30 10.25
CA ARG A 607 -28.49 26.73 9.24
C ARG A 607 -27.08 27.27 9.33
N ASN A 608 -26.71 27.87 10.48
CA ASN A 608 -25.38 28.46 10.64
C ASN A 608 -24.28 27.41 10.61
N THR A 609 -23.23 27.66 9.83
CA THR A 609 -22.05 26.79 9.72
C THR A 609 -20.79 27.66 9.74
N LYS A 610 -19.73 27.17 10.40
CA LYS A 610 -18.41 27.81 10.44
C LYS A 610 -17.32 26.82 10.02
N PRO A 611 -16.19 27.29 9.48
CA PRO A 611 -15.02 26.42 9.26
C PRO A 611 -14.53 25.85 10.59
N TYR A 612 -14.21 24.55 10.62
CA TYR A 612 -13.48 23.98 11.76
C TYR A 612 -12.01 24.36 11.65
N LEU A 613 -11.52 25.12 12.62
CA LEU A 613 -10.15 25.59 12.69
C LEU A 613 -9.38 24.72 13.70
N GLU A 614 -8.47 23.88 13.20
CA GLU A 614 -7.61 23.07 14.05
C GLU A 614 -6.55 23.95 14.71
N LYS A 615 -6.71 24.24 16.00
CA LYS A 615 -5.78 24.99 16.82
C LYS A 615 -4.53 24.18 17.09
N ILE A 616 -3.35 24.77 16.92
CA ILE A 616 -2.08 24.08 17.18
C ILE A 616 -1.47 24.41 18.55
N GLY A 617 -2.19 25.19 19.36
CA GLY A 617 -1.78 25.57 20.70
C GLY A 617 -0.57 26.55 20.73
N VAL A 618 -0.35 27.30 19.66
CA VAL A 618 0.76 28.25 19.53
C VAL A 618 0.16 29.66 19.33
N PRO A 619 0.56 30.65 20.14
CA PRO A 619 0.09 32.02 19.97
C PRO A 619 0.64 32.63 18.67
N CYS A 620 -0.18 33.42 18.02
CA CYS A 620 0.21 34.12 16.80
C CYS A 620 1.31 35.15 17.11
N PRO A 621 2.44 35.12 16.39
CA PRO A 621 3.55 36.04 16.63
C PRO A 621 3.18 37.52 16.39
N LYS A 622 2.12 37.79 15.62
CA LYS A 622 1.69 39.16 15.29
C LYS A 622 0.65 39.73 16.25
N CYS A 623 -0.38 38.97 16.62
CA CYS A 623 -1.50 39.45 17.40
C CYS A 623 -1.78 38.72 18.70
N GLY A 624 -1.04 37.61 19.00
CA GLY A 624 -1.20 36.83 20.20
C GLY A 624 -2.38 35.85 20.23
N LYS A 625 -3.34 35.92 19.26
CA LYS A 625 -4.41 34.94 19.11
C LYS A 625 -3.87 33.57 18.64
N GLU A 626 -4.71 32.53 18.59
CA GLU A 626 -4.28 31.19 18.25
C GLU A 626 -3.85 31.05 16.77
N VAL A 627 -2.77 30.28 16.55
CA VAL A 627 -2.42 29.80 15.21
C VAL A 627 -3.19 28.54 14.90
N VAL A 628 -3.76 28.49 13.69
CA VAL A 628 -4.60 27.38 13.23
C VAL A 628 -4.09 26.80 11.92
N LEU A 629 -4.34 25.51 11.73
CA LEU A 629 -4.03 24.83 10.48
C LEU A 629 -5.10 25.14 9.43
N LYS A 630 -4.69 25.72 8.32
CA LYS A 630 -5.53 26.07 7.17
C LYS A 630 -5.13 25.32 5.91
N LYS A 631 -6.02 25.30 4.91
CA LYS A 631 -5.74 24.73 3.59
C LYS A 631 -5.97 25.77 2.50
N THR A 632 -5.08 25.84 1.54
CA THR A 632 -5.28 26.66 0.32
C THR A 632 -6.38 26.04 -0.55
N LYS A 633 -6.91 26.79 -1.52
CA LYS A 633 -7.87 26.29 -2.54
C LYS A 633 -7.35 25.05 -3.31
N LYS A 634 -6.04 24.86 -3.39
CA LYS A 634 -5.38 23.69 -4.01
C LYS A 634 -5.09 22.55 -3.01
N GLY A 635 -5.60 22.65 -1.77
CA GLY A 635 -5.46 21.61 -0.73
C GLY A 635 -4.13 21.59 0.04
N ARG A 636 -3.18 22.51 -0.25
CA ARG A 636 -1.91 22.59 0.49
C ARG A 636 -2.13 23.16 1.89
N LYS A 637 -1.63 22.47 2.91
CA LYS A 637 -1.68 22.90 4.31
C LYS A 637 -0.73 24.08 4.57
N TYR A 638 -1.16 25.03 5.39
CA TYR A 638 -0.36 26.12 5.93
C TYR A 638 -0.89 26.52 7.31
N TYR A 639 -0.09 27.23 8.07
CA TYR A 639 -0.46 27.74 9.40
C TYR A 639 -0.77 29.23 9.29
N GLY A 640 -1.87 29.65 9.85
CA GLY A 640 -2.29 31.06 9.82
C GLY A 640 -2.97 31.46 11.12
N CYS A 641 -3.11 32.74 11.36
CA CYS A 641 -3.86 33.24 12.50
C CYS A 641 -5.36 32.88 12.38
N GLU A 642 -6.00 32.53 13.51
CA GLU A 642 -7.46 32.33 13.54
C GLU A 642 -8.23 33.60 13.13
N ASP A 643 -7.68 34.77 13.39
CA ASP A 643 -8.22 36.08 13.13
C ASP A 643 -7.99 36.59 11.68
N ASN A 644 -7.60 35.72 10.77
CA ASN A 644 -7.47 36.11 9.36
C ASN A 644 -8.86 36.31 8.71
N PRO A 645 -9.17 37.46 8.07
CA PRO A 645 -8.21 38.35 7.41
C PRO A 645 -7.66 39.53 8.24
N ASP A 646 -8.16 39.80 9.44
CA ASP A 646 -7.71 40.94 10.24
C ASP A 646 -6.24 40.82 10.69
N CYS A 647 -5.76 39.58 10.88
CA CYS A 647 -4.34 39.26 11.06
C CYS A 647 -3.82 38.42 9.90
N ASP A 648 -2.86 38.94 9.18
CA ASP A 648 -2.28 38.33 7.96
C ASP A 648 -1.16 37.31 8.23
N PHE A 649 -0.96 36.90 9.49
CA PHE A 649 0.09 35.91 9.81
C PHE A 649 -0.11 34.62 9.05
N MET A 650 0.93 34.17 8.33
CA MET A 650 0.98 32.92 7.60
C MET A 650 2.36 32.29 7.66
N SER A 651 2.41 30.97 7.85
CA SER A 651 3.62 30.16 7.77
C SER A 651 3.37 28.84 7.04
N TRP A 652 4.31 28.44 6.17
CA TRP A 652 4.29 27.13 5.52
C TRP A 652 4.80 26.00 6.41
N GLN A 653 5.52 26.36 7.46
CA GLN A 653 6.09 25.44 8.45
C GLN A 653 5.36 25.61 9.77
N LYS A 654 5.28 24.55 10.59
CA LYS A 654 4.59 24.58 11.88
C LYS A 654 5.31 25.53 12.83
N PRO A 655 4.68 26.63 13.28
CA PRO A 655 5.24 27.48 14.32
C PRO A 655 5.34 26.75 15.66
N LEU A 656 6.33 27.09 16.44
CA LEU A 656 6.60 26.53 17.77
C LEU A 656 6.28 27.57 18.87
N LYS A 657 5.97 27.09 20.08
CA LYS A 657 5.76 27.95 21.27
C LYS A 657 7.01 28.68 21.69
N GLU A 658 8.16 28.05 21.46
CA GLU A 658 9.47 28.54 21.86
C GLU A 658 9.87 29.70 20.97
N LYS A 659 10.43 30.75 21.61
CA LYS A 659 11.04 31.88 20.91
C LYS A 659 12.51 31.56 20.61
N CYS A 660 13.04 32.15 19.57
CA CYS A 660 14.44 32.03 19.21
C CYS A 660 15.33 32.63 20.34
N PRO A 661 16.26 31.88 20.92
CA PRO A 661 17.11 32.40 21.98
C PRO A 661 18.10 33.46 21.51
N GLN A 662 18.34 33.54 20.20
CA GLN A 662 19.29 34.50 19.63
C GLN A 662 18.65 35.85 19.27
N CYS A 663 17.42 35.86 18.71
CA CYS A 663 16.77 37.10 18.23
C CYS A 663 15.39 37.36 18.86
N GLY A 664 14.86 36.42 19.67
CA GLY A 664 13.51 36.54 20.24
C GLY A 664 12.36 36.31 19.26
N GLY A 665 12.65 36.08 17.97
CA GLY A 665 11.66 35.78 16.94
C GLY A 665 10.99 34.40 17.12
N TYR A 666 9.93 34.13 16.37
CA TYR A 666 9.28 32.81 16.45
C TYR A 666 10.09 31.75 15.72
N MET A 667 9.99 30.52 16.20
CA MET A 667 10.64 29.37 15.60
C MET A 667 9.64 28.51 14.85
N VAL A 668 10.13 27.79 13.84
CA VAL A 668 9.36 26.85 13.03
C VAL A 668 10.00 25.46 13.00
N GLU A 669 9.17 24.47 12.80
CA GLU A 669 9.59 23.09 12.65
C GLU A 669 10.00 22.80 11.20
N LYS A 670 11.23 22.30 10.96
CA LYS A 670 11.72 21.89 9.65
C LYS A 670 12.38 20.50 9.75
N GLY A 671 11.59 19.45 9.55
CA GLY A 671 12.03 18.06 9.81
C GLY A 671 12.38 17.87 11.28
N ASN A 672 13.56 17.32 11.59
CA ASN A 672 14.03 17.11 12.96
C ASN A 672 14.72 18.36 13.58
N LYS A 673 14.53 19.53 12.97
CA LYS A 673 15.18 20.77 13.42
C LYS A 673 14.14 21.81 13.79
N LYS A 674 14.45 22.60 14.82
CA LYS A 674 13.78 23.84 15.18
C LYS A 674 14.60 24.99 14.56
N VAL A 675 14.00 25.79 13.69
CA VAL A 675 14.71 26.84 12.94
C VAL A 675 14.05 28.18 13.23
N CYS A 676 14.85 29.21 13.41
CA CYS A 676 14.33 30.58 13.49
C CYS A 676 13.62 30.95 12.18
N ALA A 677 12.45 31.56 12.25
CA ALA A 677 11.71 31.98 11.07
C ALA A 677 12.29 33.24 10.41
N ASP A 678 13.14 33.96 11.12
CA ASP A 678 13.91 35.09 10.57
C ASP A 678 15.10 34.56 9.77
N GLU A 679 15.08 34.78 8.45
CA GLU A 679 16.12 34.32 7.54
C GLU A 679 17.51 34.93 7.83
N HIS A 680 17.55 36.09 8.48
CA HIS A 680 18.81 36.74 8.85
C HIS A 680 19.41 36.24 10.17
N CYS A 681 18.61 35.57 11.00
CA CYS A 681 19.07 35.07 12.31
C CYS A 681 19.88 33.76 12.18
N GLY A 682 19.49 32.88 11.29
CA GLY A 682 20.19 31.62 11.01
C GLY A 682 20.24 30.59 12.15
N TYR A 683 19.57 30.84 13.28
CA TYR A 683 19.57 29.93 14.43
C TYR A 683 18.87 28.61 14.13
N VAL A 684 19.56 27.50 14.43
CA VAL A 684 19.05 26.13 14.26
C VAL A 684 19.36 25.29 15.50
N ALA A 685 18.36 24.63 16.05
CA ALA A 685 18.49 23.66 17.11
C ALA A 685 17.93 22.30 16.67
N MET A 686 18.49 21.22 17.16
CA MET A 686 17.90 19.89 16.98
C MET A 686 16.69 19.73 17.90
N LYS A 687 15.63 19.05 17.44
CA LYS A 687 14.59 18.58 18.37
C LYS A 687 15.25 17.61 19.35
N LYS A 688 15.15 17.89 20.65
CA LYS A 688 15.32 16.83 21.63
C LYS A 688 14.18 15.85 21.41
N GLU A 689 14.47 14.57 21.32
CA GLU A 689 13.44 13.53 21.42
C GLU A 689 12.77 13.77 22.78
N GLU A 690 11.50 14.11 22.78
CA GLU A 690 10.70 14.13 24.01
C GLU A 690 10.60 12.67 24.45
N GLU A 691 11.07 12.39 25.68
CA GLU A 691 10.96 11.14 26.42
C GLU A 691 9.49 10.70 26.56
#